data_e74cafe9d8420485368dbf556b1a8e37
#
_entry.id   e74cafe9d8420485368dbf556b1a8e37
#
_cell.length_a   1.000
_cell.length_b   1.000
_cell.length_c   1.000
_cell.angle_alpha   90.00
_cell.angle_beta   90.00
_cell.angle_gamma   90.00
#
_symmetry.space_group_name_H-M   'P 1'
#
loop_
_entity.id
_entity.type
_entity.pdbx_description
1 polymer ?
#
loop_
_entity_poly.entity_id
_entity_poly.type
_entity_poly.pdbx_seq_one_letter_code
_entity_poly.pdbx_strand_id
1 'polypeptide(L)'
;MKKYVYMFPEGNGKMRELLGGKGANLAEMTGLGMPVPQGFTITTEACTRYYEDGKTIYPDIQDQILLYLDQLEKITGKTLGDPEKPLLVSVRSGARASMPGRMDTILNLGMNDEICEAVAKLTNNPRFARDSYRRFIQMFSDVVMELPKSSFEQFIDQVKDKKGVKLDNELDADDMSELIVLFKDHYKKSLGEDFPQDPKKQLMEAVRAVFRSWDNPRANTYRRMNDIPHSWGTAVNVQSMVFGNMGETSGTGVAFTRNPATGEKKLYGEFLMNAQGEDVVAGIRTPQPISALADTMPEVYQQFVDISSRLEKHYGDMQDMEFTIENGKLYMLQTRNGKRTAQAALKVAVDLVDEGVCTKEQAVMKVEAKQLDALLHPTFDPAALKAATPITTGLPASPGAACGAVYFTADDAAKAHKTGIKAVLVRQETSPEDIDGMAVSEGIMTARGGMTSHAAVVARGMGTCCVAGVNGIKVSEEDKTLTFADGTVVHEGDIISLDGSTGNVYLGAIATQEAELTGDFGRFMGWADEIRTLHVRTNGDTPRDATQARKFGAEGIGLCRTEHMFFEPARIKAVREMIISDTLEQRKAALAKILPMQRGDFEAIYRAMGGLPVTIRLLDPPLHEFLPHEDDEIKELADEMGVSFDKLKGKVESLHEFNPMLGTRGCRLDVLYPEIAEMQTEAIVSAAINVWKEDGLHITPEIMVPLVSEVNELRFVKKVIKAKADELIEQSGLKMKYMVGTMIETPRAAVTAGDVAKEAEFFSFGTNDLTQMTYGFSRDDVGRILETYFDKKILESDPFARLDQNGVGRLIRFAVAEGKRTRPDIKLGICGEHGGDLSSVEFCHNVGLNYVSCSPFRVPIARLAAAQARVKELGLA
;
A
#
# COMPACT_ATOMS: atom_id res chain seq x y z
N MET A 1 -23.41 33.27 -2.25
CA MET A 1 -23.36 32.13 -3.18
C MET A 1 -22.00 31.42 -3.03
N LYS A 2 -22.00 30.12 -2.89
CA LYS A 2 -20.75 29.37 -2.74
C LYS A 2 -19.95 29.39 -4.04
N LYS A 3 -18.62 29.57 -3.95
CA LYS A 3 -17.73 29.62 -5.12
C LYS A 3 -17.28 28.20 -5.48
N TYR A 4 -17.59 27.76 -6.70
CA TYR A 4 -17.22 26.43 -7.22
C TYR A 4 -16.18 26.49 -8.34
N VAL A 5 -15.86 27.68 -8.85
CA VAL A 5 -14.92 27.86 -9.96
C VAL A 5 -13.90 28.94 -9.62
N TYR A 6 -12.64 28.68 -9.95
CA TYR A 6 -11.51 29.57 -9.71
C TYR A 6 -10.69 29.76 -10.98
N MET A 7 -10.44 31.01 -11.38
CA MET A 7 -9.40 31.28 -12.38
C MET A 7 -8.02 30.90 -11.81
N PHE A 8 -7.05 30.53 -12.63
CA PHE A 8 -5.72 30.17 -12.15
C PHE A 8 -5.09 31.27 -11.26
N PRO A 9 -5.15 32.57 -11.61
CA PRO A 9 -4.63 33.62 -10.72
C PRO A 9 -5.32 33.72 -9.36
N GLU A 10 -6.52 33.21 -9.21
CA GLU A 10 -7.27 33.25 -7.95
C GLU A 10 -6.88 32.11 -6.98
N GLY A 11 -6.16 31.12 -7.45
CA GLY A 11 -5.72 29.98 -6.65
C GLY A 11 -4.25 30.02 -6.34
N ASN A 12 -3.81 29.05 -5.54
CA ASN A 12 -2.41 28.80 -5.21
C ASN A 12 -2.16 27.33 -4.86
N GLY A 13 -0.89 26.97 -4.66
CA GLY A 13 -0.46 25.62 -4.39
C GLY A 13 -0.97 24.99 -3.08
N LYS A 14 -1.44 25.82 -2.14
CA LYS A 14 -1.99 25.35 -0.86
C LYS A 14 -3.45 24.91 -0.96
N MET A 15 -4.11 25.19 -2.07
CA MET A 15 -5.52 24.88 -2.29
C MET A 15 -5.73 23.50 -2.93
N ARG A 16 -4.85 22.57 -2.67
CA ARG A 16 -4.86 21.24 -3.27
C ARG A 16 -6.14 20.45 -2.99
N GLU A 17 -6.72 20.59 -1.81
CA GLU A 17 -7.97 19.94 -1.46
C GLU A 17 -9.14 20.40 -2.35
N LEU A 18 -9.17 21.66 -2.67
CA LEU A 18 -10.25 22.28 -3.43
C LEU A 18 -10.03 22.24 -4.95
N LEU A 19 -8.79 22.50 -5.38
CA LEU A 19 -8.45 22.62 -6.80
C LEU A 19 -7.88 21.31 -7.39
N GLY A 20 -7.64 20.29 -6.57
CA GLY A 20 -6.89 19.11 -6.96
C GLY A 20 -5.40 19.42 -7.10
N GLY A 21 -4.59 18.40 -7.34
CA GLY A 21 -3.15 18.57 -7.50
C GLY A 21 -2.77 19.39 -8.73
N LYS A 22 -3.38 19.07 -9.86
CA LYS A 22 -3.15 19.81 -11.13
C LYS A 22 -3.57 21.27 -11.05
N GLY A 23 -4.78 21.52 -10.59
CA GLY A 23 -5.33 22.88 -10.52
C GLY A 23 -4.53 23.78 -9.58
N ALA A 24 -4.14 23.28 -8.42
CA ALA A 24 -3.32 24.00 -7.47
C ALA A 24 -1.94 24.34 -8.06
N ASN A 25 -1.29 23.42 -8.75
CA ASN A 25 0.00 23.65 -9.35
C ASN A 25 -0.04 24.59 -10.56
N LEU A 26 -1.08 24.51 -11.37
CA LEU A 26 -1.30 25.49 -12.45
C LEU A 26 -1.48 26.89 -11.90
N ALA A 27 -2.26 27.04 -10.84
CA ALA A 27 -2.45 28.32 -10.14
C ALA A 27 -1.12 28.84 -9.56
N GLU A 28 -0.33 27.98 -8.92
CA GLU A 28 0.97 28.33 -8.34
C GLU A 28 1.97 28.77 -9.39
N MET A 29 2.12 28.02 -10.48
CA MET A 29 3.00 28.41 -11.59
C MET A 29 2.59 29.75 -12.20
N THR A 30 1.29 29.99 -12.33
CA THR A 30 0.76 31.27 -12.81
C THR A 30 1.17 32.39 -11.87
N GLY A 31 1.03 32.21 -10.57
CA GLY A 31 1.43 33.19 -9.55
C GLY A 31 2.94 33.44 -9.53
N LEU A 32 3.76 32.47 -9.93
CA LEU A 32 5.21 32.64 -10.07
C LEU A 32 5.63 33.34 -11.37
N GLY A 33 4.68 33.70 -12.21
CA GLY A 33 4.97 34.39 -13.48
C GLY A 33 5.48 33.47 -14.58
N MET A 34 5.29 32.16 -14.46
CA MET A 34 5.68 31.19 -15.48
C MET A 34 4.71 31.19 -16.67
N PRO A 35 5.16 30.80 -17.87
CA PRO A 35 4.33 30.81 -19.07
C PRO A 35 3.34 29.64 -19.04
N VAL A 36 2.21 29.83 -18.39
CA VAL A 36 1.12 28.84 -18.28
C VAL A 36 -0.05 29.30 -19.14
N PRO A 37 -0.58 28.42 -20.03
CA PRO A 37 -1.82 28.74 -20.73
C PRO A 37 -2.94 28.99 -19.70
N GLN A 38 -3.68 30.06 -19.85
CA GLN A 38 -4.69 30.46 -18.90
C GLN A 38 -5.90 29.55 -18.87
N GLY A 39 -6.58 29.50 -17.78
CA GLY A 39 -7.75 28.63 -17.58
C GLY A 39 -8.38 28.80 -16.21
N PHE A 40 -9.32 27.94 -15.92
CA PHE A 40 -10.00 27.91 -14.62
C PHE A 40 -10.18 26.47 -14.14
N THR A 41 -10.38 26.33 -12.84
CA THR A 41 -10.59 25.04 -12.18
C THR A 41 -11.99 24.99 -11.58
N ILE A 42 -12.74 23.94 -11.90
CA ILE A 42 -14.00 23.59 -11.27
C ILE A 42 -13.66 22.68 -10.09
N THR A 43 -14.09 23.05 -8.88
CA THR A 43 -13.57 22.47 -7.63
C THR A 43 -14.02 21.02 -7.39
N THR A 44 -13.30 20.35 -6.51
CA THR A 44 -13.67 19.03 -6.00
C THR A 44 -15.03 19.04 -5.30
N GLU A 45 -15.39 20.15 -4.67
CA GLU A 45 -16.71 20.31 -4.04
C GLU A 45 -17.85 20.30 -5.06
N ALA A 46 -17.63 20.84 -6.26
CA ALA A 46 -18.59 20.74 -7.35
C ALA A 46 -18.82 19.28 -7.79
N CYS A 47 -17.76 18.48 -7.82
CA CYS A 47 -17.84 17.05 -8.08
C CYS A 47 -18.65 16.32 -7.01
N THR A 48 -18.35 16.56 -5.75
CA THR A 48 -19.08 15.96 -4.63
C THR A 48 -20.56 16.29 -4.70
N ARG A 49 -20.89 17.55 -4.95
CA ARG A 49 -22.26 17.98 -5.11
C ARG A 49 -22.96 17.32 -6.32
N TYR A 50 -22.25 17.11 -7.42
CA TYR A 50 -22.76 16.38 -8.58
C TYR A 50 -23.31 15.00 -8.19
N TYR A 51 -22.59 14.26 -7.32
CA TYR A 51 -23.06 12.97 -6.83
C TYR A 51 -24.20 13.07 -5.82
N GLU A 52 -24.18 14.07 -4.94
CA GLU A 52 -25.26 14.34 -3.98
C GLU A 52 -26.56 14.72 -4.68
N ASP A 53 -26.46 15.44 -5.80
CA ASP A 53 -27.60 15.91 -6.59
C ASP A 53 -28.10 14.87 -7.64
N GLY A 54 -27.74 13.59 -7.47
CA GLY A 54 -28.19 12.52 -8.36
C GLY A 54 -27.54 12.53 -9.73
N LYS A 55 -26.24 12.86 -9.81
CA LYS A 55 -25.43 12.93 -11.03
C LYS A 55 -25.90 14.03 -11.99
N THR A 56 -26.21 15.16 -11.44
CA THR A 56 -26.64 16.37 -12.17
C THR A 56 -25.80 17.56 -11.76
N ILE A 57 -25.42 18.39 -12.73
CA ILE A 57 -24.76 19.67 -12.45
C ILE A 57 -25.85 20.71 -12.23
N TYR A 58 -25.96 21.27 -11.03
CA TYR A 58 -26.96 22.27 -10.70
C TYR A 58 -26.73 23.57 -11.46
N PRO A 59 -27.83 24.34 -11.74
CA PRO A 59 -27.73 25.57 -12.50
C PRO A 59 -26.77 26.62 -11.96
N ASP A 60 -26.59 26.70 -10.64
CA ASP A 60 -25.63 27.63 -10.02
C ASP A 60 -24.19 27.31 -10.35
N ILE A 61 -23.84 26.04 -10.44
CA ILE A 61 -22.50 25.59 -10.86
C ILE A 61 -22.32 25.83 -12.36
N GLN A 62 -23.33 25.50 -13.16
CA GLN A 62 -23.32 25.75 -14.60
C GLN A 62 -23.14 27.23 -14.92
N ASP A 63 -23.84 28.10 -14.21
CA ASP A 63 -23.75 29.56 -14.39
C ASP A 63 -22.35 30.08 -14.06
N GLN A 64 -21.73 29.57 -13.00
CA GLN A 64 -20.34 29.89 -12.66
C GLN A 64 -19.36 29.44 -13.75
N ILE A 65 -19.53 28.21 -14.28
CA ILE A 65 -18.69 27.72 -15.37
C ILE A 65 -18.76 28.65 -16.58
N LEU A 66 -19.96 29.03 -16.98
CA LEU A 66 -20.15 29.93 -18.12
C LEU A 66 -19.61 31.33 -17.85
N LEU A 67 -19.78 31.86 -16.64
CA LEU A 67 -19.20 33.15 -16.23
C LEU A 67 -17.67 33.13 -16.32
N TYR A 68 -17.02 32.07 -15.83
CA TYR A 68 -15.57 31.96 -15.87
C TYR A 68 -15.06 31.67 -17.29
N LEU A 69 -15.84 31.00 -18.12
CA LEU A 69 -15.57 30.93 -19.56
C LEU A 69 -15.50 32.31 -20.19
N ASP A 70 -16.46 33.19 -19.90
CA ASP A 70 -16.44 34.58 -20.37
C ASP A 70 -15.19 35.34 -19.93
N GLN A 71 -14.74 35.13 -18.69
CA GLN A 71 -13.50 35.70 -18.18
C GLN A 71 -12.27 35.15 -18.92
N LEU A 72 -12.24 33.85 -19.19
CA LEU A 72 -11.16 33.23 -19.95
C LEU A 72 -11.09 33.79 -21.38
N GLU A 73 -12.24 33.98 -22.01
CA GLU A 73 -12.34 34.60 -23.34
C GLU A 73 -11.76 36.01 -23.34
N LYS A 74 -12.03 36.81 -22.34
CA LYS A 74 -11.46 38.15 -22.17
C LYS A 74 -9.95 38.15 -21.98
N ILE A 75 -9.43 37.19 -21.17
CA ILE A 75 -7.98 37.07 -20.88
C ILE A 75 -7.22 36.66 -22.15
N THR A 76 -7.75 35.71 -22.89
CA THR A 76 -7.10 35.15 -24.07
C THR A 76 -7.30 35.99 -25.34
N GLY A 77 -8.33 36.83 -25.34
CA GLY A 77 -8.76 37.58 -26.52
C GLY A 77 -9.37 36.69 -27.60
N LYS A 78 -9.74 35.48 -27.26
CA LYS A 78 -10.34 34.47 -28.14
C LYS A 78 -11.68 34.05 -27.56
N THR A 79 -12.63 33.68 -28.42
CA THR A 79 -13.99 33.30 -28.01
C THR A 79 -14.31 31.89 -28.48
N LEU A 80 -14.93 31.14 -27.61
CA LEU A 80 -15.36 29.76 -27.90
C LEU A 80 -16.46 29.78 -28.96
N GLY A 81 -16.25 29.13 -30.10
CA GLY A 81 -17.18 29.09 -31.20
C GLY A 81 -17.13 30.31 -32.15
N ASP A 82 -16.19 31.25 -31.99
CA ASP A 82 -16.01 32.39 -32.88
C ASP A 82 -15.03 32.05 -34.02
N PRO A 83 -15.46 32.09 -35.29
CA PRO A 83 -14.59 31.78 -36.41
C PRO A 83 -13.48 32.82 -36.63
N GLU A 84 -13.63 34.04 -36.15
CA GLU A 84 -12.58 35.06 -36.30
C GLU A 84 -11.45 34.91 -35.29
N LYS A 85 -11.79 34.59 -34.07
CA LYS A 85 -10.84 34.39 -32.97
C LYS A 85 -11.23 33.17 -32.13
N PRO A 86 -11.06 31.96 -32.67
CA PRO A 86 -11.53 30.74 -32.00
C PRO A 86 -10.71 30.40 -30.79
N LEU A 87 -11.38 30.23 -29.64
CA LEU A 87 -10.82 29.63 -28.44
C LEU A 87 -11.03 28.14 -28.49
N LEU A 88 -9.96 27.39 -28.28
CA LEU A 88 -10.02 25.95 -28.03
C LEU A 88 -9.49 25.67 -26.62
N VAL A 89 -10.11 24.74 -25.94
CA VAL A 89 -9.76 24.41 -24.56
C VAL A 89 -9.55 22.91 -24.37
N SER A 90 -8.76 22.55 -23.36
CA SER A 90 -8.70 21.20 -22.83
C SER A 90 -9.58 21.12 -21.58
N VAL A 91 -10.16 19.94 -21.35
CA VAL A 91 -10.92 19.63 -20.13
C VAL A 91 -10.26 18.41 -19.51
N ARG A 92 -9.67 18.56 -18.34
CA ARG A 92 -8.87 17.54 -17.69
C ARG A 92 -9.30 17.31 -16.24
N SER A 93 -9.29 16.06 -15.83
CA SER A 93 -9.47 15.72 -14.42
C SER A 93 -8.25 16.14 -13.59
N GLY A 94 -8.49 16.39 -12.30
CA GLY A 94 -7.43 16.74 -11.37
C GLY A 94 -7.84 16.39 -9.95
N ALA A 95 -7.57 15.16 -9.50
CA ALA A 95 -7.83 14.74 -8.14
C ALA A 95 -6.76 15.28 -7.19
N ARG A 96 -7.08 15.27 -5.90
CA ARG A 96 -6.14 15.65 -4.82
C ARG A 96 -4.90 14.76 -4.85
N ALA A 97 -5.08 13.45 -5.09
CA ALA A 97 -4.01 12.50 -5.29
C ALA A 97 -3.87 12.15 -6.77
N SER A 98 -2.65 11.93 -7.24
CA SER A 98 -2.38 11.53 -8.61
C SER A 98 -2.94 10.14 -8.92
N MET A 99 -3.74 10.02 -9.97
CA MET A 99 -4.37 8.77 -10.43
C MET A 99 -4.06 8.55 -11.92
N PRO A 100 -2.84 8.14 -12.29
CA PRO A 100 -2.41 8.05 -13.68
C PRO A 100 -3.27 7.09 -14.51
N GLY A 101 -3.71 7.55 -15.69
CA GLY A 101 -4.46 6.72 -16.64
C GLY A 101 -5.82 6.22 -16.16
N ARG A 102 -6.34 6.77 -15.06
CA ARG A 102 -7.61 6.32 -14.47
C ARG A 102 -8.77 7.29 -14.68
N MET A 103 -8.47 8.50 -15.12
CA MET A 103 -9.44 9.57 -15.31
C MET A 103 -9.21 10.28 -16.64
N ASP A 104 -10.22 10.96 -17.12
CA ASP A 104 -10.36 11.33 -18.51
C ASP A 104 -9.80 12.73 -18.84
N THR A 105 -9.36 12.88 -20.08
CA THR A 105 -8.90 14.15 -20.66
C THR A 105 -9.55 14.33 -22.02
N ILE A 106 -10.02 15.55 -22.31
CA ILE A 106 -10.59 15.92 -23.60
C ILE A 106 -9.81 17.13 -24.12
N LEU A 107 -9.24 17.01 -25.30
CA LEU A 107 -8.46 18.07 -25.94
C LEU A 107 -9.23 18.68 -27.13
N ASN A 108 -8.84 19.88 -27.51
CA ASN A 108 -9.36 20.58 -28.69
C ASN A 108 -10.87 20.87 -28.64
N LEU A 109 -11.42 20.99 -27.44
CA LEU A 109 -12.83 21.31 -27.27
C LEU A 109 -13.12 22.71 -27.79
N GLY A 110 -14.21 22.85 -28.51
CA GLY A 110 -14.57 24.05 -29.25
C GLY A 110 -14.51 23.85 -30.76
N MET A 111 -13.87 22.76 -31.23
CA MET A 111 -13.87 22.38 -32.65
C MET A 111 -15.25 21.94 -33.10
N ASN A 112 -15.61 22.41 -34.28
CA ASN A 112 -16.76 21.98 -35.06
C ASN A 112 -16.44 22.20 -36.53
N ASP A 113 -17.38 21.93 -37.41
CA ASP A 113 -17.14 22.06 -38.87
C ASP A 113 -16.70 23.46 -39.27
N GLU A 114 -17.35 24.50 -38.75
CA GLU A 114 -17.00 25.89 -39.05
C GLU A 114 -15.66 26.31 -38.44
N ILE A 115 -15.40 25.97 -37.20
CA ILE A 115 -14.16 26.34 -36.50
C ILE A 115 -12.94 25.60 -37.11
N CYS A 116 -13.10 24.36 -37.54
CA CYS A 116 -12.04 23.64 -38.26
C CYS A 116 -11.55 24.40 -39.48
N GLU A 117 -12.46 24.85 -40.32
CA GLU A 117 -12.10 25.63 -41.50
C GLU A 117 -11.55 27.02 -41.14
N ALA A 118 -12.08 27.66 -40.13
CA ALA A 118 -11.56 28.92 -39.61
C ALA A 118 -10.12 28.80 -39.13
N VAL A 119 -9.80 27.77 -38.35
CA VAL A 119 -8.43 27.50 -37.89
C VAL A 119 -7.49 27.16 -39.03
N ALA A 120 -7.97 26.42 -40.02
CA ALA A 120 -7.20 26.13 -41.22
C ALA A 120 -6.74 27.39 -41.97
N LYS A 121 -7.63 28.37 -42.08
CA LYS A 121 -7.33 29.69 -42.68
C LYS A 121 -6.40 30.53 -41.82
N LEU A 122 -6.70 30.64 -40.52
CA LEU A 122 -5.94 31.48 -39.61
C LEU A 122 -4.50 31.01 -39.41
N THR A 123 -4.27 29.70 -39.42
CA THR A 123 -2.95 29.11 -39.28
C THR A 123 -2.25 28.87 -40.61
N ASN A 124 -2.95 29.01 -41.72
CA ASN A 124 -2.51 28.59 -43.02
C ASN A 124 -1.99 27.14 -43.05
N ASN A 125 -2.65 26.30 -42.23
CA ASN A 125 -2.27 24.90 -42.07
C ASN A 125 -3.54 24.03 -41.94
N PRO A 126 -4.13 23.64 -43.11
CA PRO A 126 -5.33 22.80 -43.13
C PRO A 126 -5.14 21.44 -42.47
N ARG A 127 -3.94 20.87 -42.62
CA ARG A 127 -3.64 19.57 -42.00
C ARG A 127 -3.73 19.65 -40.48
N PHE A 128 -3.14 20.66 -39.87
CA PHE A 128 -3.19 20.88 -38.44
C PHE A 128 -4.63 21.02 -37.96
N ALA A 129 -5.42 21.86 -38.60
CA ALA A 129 -6.80 22.09 -38.20
C ALA A 129 -7.65 20.82 -38.24
N ARG A 130 -7.52 20.07 -39.36
CA ARG A 130 -8.28 18.85 -39.55
C ARG A 130 -7.82 17.71 -38.67
N ASP A 131 -6.52 17.59 -38.41
CA ASP A 131 -5.98 16.64 -37.45
C ASP A 131 -6.51 16.93 -36.01
N SER A 132 -6.52 18.20 -35.66
CA SER A 132 -7.07 18.62 -34.33
C SER A 132 -8.55 18.31 -34.21
N TYR A 133 -9.31 18.48 -35.25
CA TYR A 133 -10.75 18.16 -35.25
C TYR A 133 -11.00 16.66 -35.18
N ARG A 134 -10.29 15.84 -35.98
CA ARG A 134 -10.48 14.39 -35.90
C ARG A 134 -10.10 13.84 -34.54
N ARG A 135 -9.03 14.38 -33.92
CA ARG A 135 -8.63 14.00 -32.54
C ARG A 135 -9.71 14.35 -31.53
N PHE A 136 -10.32 15.52 -31.68
CA PHE A 136 -11.40 15.93 -30.81
C PHE A 136 -12.64 15.04 -30.95
N ILE A 137 -13.03 14.71 -32.18
CA ILE A 137 -14.16 13.79 -32.41
C ILE A 137 -13.90 12.44 -31.77
N GLN A 138 -12.70 11.90 -31.95
CA GLN A 138 -12.31 10.62 -31.35
C GLN A 138 -12.36 10.64 -29.82
N MET A 139 -11.71 11.64 -29.22
CA MET A 139 -11.69 11.78 -27.76
C MET A 139 -13.08 12.01 -27.16
N PHE A 140 -13.86 12.89 -27.77
CA PHE A 140 -15.21 13.16 -27.30
C PHE A 140 -16.10 11.92 -27.39
N SER A 141 -16.00 11.18 -28.48
CA SER A 141 -16.75 9.95 -28.70
C SER A 141 -16.37 8.85 -27.70
N ASP A 142 -15.09 8.68 -27.44
CA ASP A 142 -14.57 7.69 -26.49
C ASP A 142 -14.88 8.09 -25.04
N VAL A 143 -14.49 9.28 -24.65
CA VAL A 143 -14.53 9.72 -23.23
C VAL A 143 -15.95 10.14 -22.81
N VAL A 144 -16.63 10.93 -23.60
CA VAL A 144 -17.94 11.49 -23.23
C VAL A 144 -19.07 10.52 -23.56
N MET A 145 -19.02 9.90 -24.73
CA MET A 145 -20.08 9.04 -25.23
C MET A 145 -19.83 7.56 -25.05
N GLU A 146 -18.66 7.19 -24.53
CA GLU A 146 -18.27 5.80 -24.21
C GLU A 146 -18.28 4.87 -25.44
N LEU A 147 -17.97 5.38 -26.63
CA LEU A 147 -17.79 4.57 -27.82
C LEU A 147 -16.38 3.95 -27.82
N PRO A 148 -16.24 2.68 -28.24
CA PRO A 148 -14.94 2.02 -28.25
C PRO A 148 -13.91 2.75 -29.11
N LYS A 149 -12.76 3.07 -28.54
CA LYS A 149 -11.64 3.72 -29.22
C LYS A 149 -11.15 2.91 -30.42
N SER A 150 -11.19 1.60 -30.30
CA SER A 150 -10.76 0.66 -31.34
C SER A 150 -11.46 0.87 -32.68
N SER A 151 -12.72 1.27 -32.68
CA SER A 151 -13.46 1.56 -33.91
C SER A 151 -12.86 2.71 -34.71
N PHE A 152 -12.44 3.75 -34.00
CA PHE A 152 -11.79 4.92 -34.61
C PHE A 152 -10.38 4.59 -35.11
N GLU A 153 -9.64 3.80 -34.37
CA GLU A 153 -8.30 3.32 -34.77
C GLU A 153 -8.36 2.48 -36.05
N GLN A 154 -9.40 1.68 -36.21
CA GLN A 154 -9.61 0.91 -37.44
C GLN A 154 -9.80 1.83 -38.70
N PHE A 155 -10.52 2.95 -38.55
CA PHE A 155 -10.66 3.90 -39.63
C PHE A 155 -9.32 4.56 -40.00
N ILE A 156 -8.51 4.87 -39.00
CA ILE A 156 -7.17 5.44 -39.20
C ILE A 156 -6.29 4.44 -39.96
N ASP A 157 -6.32 3.17 -39.58
CA ASP A 157 -5.57 2.10 -40.25
C ASP A 157 -6.04 1.89 -41.71
N GLN A 158 -7.34 1.96 -41.96
CA GLN A 158 -7.89 1.86 -43.31
C GLN A 158 -7.39 2.98 -44.22
N VAL A 159 -7.36 4.21 -43.72
CA VAL A 159 -6.86 5.36 -44.50
C VAL A 159 -5.35 5.27 -44.70
N LYS A 160 -4.59 4.84 -43.74
CA LYS A 160 -3.15 4.57 -43.86
C LYS A 160 -2.87 3.49 -44.92
N ASP A 161 -3.59 2.38 -44.89
CA ASP A 161 -3.44 1.26 -45.81
C ASP A 161 -3.76 1.69 -47.26
N LYS A 162 -4.84 2.46 -47.41
CA LYS A 162 -5.24 3.02 -48.71
C LYS A 162 -4.17 3.94 -49.31
N LYS A 163 -3.49 4.71 -48.48
CA LYS A 163 -2.40 5.62 -48.91
C LYS A 163 -1.04 4.93 -48.98
N GLY A 164 -0.87 3.78 -48.33
CA GLY A 164 0.39 3.05 -48.26
C GLY A 164 1.42 3.62 -47.32
N VAL A 165 0.94 4.26 -46.23
CA VAL A 165 1.78 4.84 -45.17
C VAL A 165 1.60 4.10 -43.84
N LYS A 166 2.55 4.27 -42.94
CA LYS A 166 2.55 3.59 -41.59
C LYS A 166 2.30 4.51 -40.43
N LEU A 167 2.62 5.80 -40.54
CA LEU A 167 2.55 6.76 -39.45
C LEU A 167 1.43 7.78 -39.69
N ASP A 168 0.79 8.23 -38.63
CA ASP A 168 -0.29 9.24 -38.63
C ASP A 168 0.20 10.56 -39.21
N ASN A 169 1.47 10.93 -38.98
CA ASN A 169 2.05 12.17 -39.47
C ASN A 169 2.33 12.15 -40.98
N GLU A 170 2.22 11.01 -41.63
CA GLU A 170 2.33 10.86 -43.11
C GLU A 170 1.00 11.11 -43.82
N LEU A 171 -0.11 11.22 -43.07
CA LEU A 171 -1.42 11.58 -43.62
C LEU A 171 -1.48 13.08 -43.87
N ASP A 172 -2.05 13.48 -45.05
CA ASP A 172 -2.20 14.88 -45.43
C ASP A 172 -3.57 15.45 -45.01
N ALA A 173 -3.82 16.71 -45.39
CA ALA A 173 -5.07 17.40 -45.03
C ALA A 173 -6.32 16.73 -45.61
N ASP A 174 -6.22 16.16 -46.80
CA ASP A 174 -7.35 15.49 -47.48
C ASP A 174 -7.64 14.15 -46.78
N ASP A 175 -6.61 13.43 -46.35
CA ASP A 175 -6.74 12.20 -45.55
C ASP A 175 -7.44 12.50 -44.25
N MET A 176 -7.08 13.59 -43.58
CA MET A 176 -7.71 14.01 -42.33
C MET A 176 -9.18 14.38 -42.53
N SER A 177 -9.53 15.00 -43.66
CA SER A 177 -10.93 15.28 -44.01
C SER A 177 -11.74 13.99 -44.18
N GLU A 178 -11.15 12.97 -44.82
CA GLU A 178 -11.78 11.66 -44.94
C GLU A 178 -12.04 11.03 -43.58
N LEU A 179 -11.06 11.10 -42.66
CA LEU A 179 -11.21 10.61 -41.31
C LEU A 179 -12.32 11.33 -40.54
N ILE A 180 -12.42 12.64 -40.68
CA ILE A 180 -13.50 13.44 -40.03
C ILE A 180 -14.86 12.94 -40.49
N VAL A 181 -15.04 12.70 -41.78
CA VAL A 181 -16.29 12.18 -42.33
C VAL A 181 -16.60 10.78 -41.76
N LEU A 182 -15.61 9.88 -41.75
CA LEU A 182 -15.77 8.53 -41.22
C LEU A 182 -16.11 8.54 -39.73
N PHE A 183 -15.46 9.39 -38.98
CA PHE A 183 -15.69 9.52 -37.52
C PHE A 183 -17.08 10.08 -37.20
N LYS A 184 -17.51 11.12 -37.90
CA LYS A 184 -18.85 11.70 -37.73
C LYS A 184 -19.95 10.73 -38.14
N ASP A 185 -19.77 9.98 -39.20
CA ASP A 185 -20.71 8.95 -39.64
C ASP A 185 -20.81 7.82 -38.61
N HIS A 186 -19.67 7.38 -38.09
CA HIS A 186 -19.64 6.36 -37.03
C HIS A 186 -20.35 6.84 -35.75
N TYR A 187 -20.12 8.10 -35.35
CA TYR A 187 -20.80 8.72 -34.22
C TYR A 187 -22.32 8.70 -34.42
N LYS A 188 -22.80 9.13 -35.57
CA LYS A 188 -24.23 9.16 -35.92
C LYS A 188 -24.86 7.77 -35.96
N LYS A 189 -24.19 6.81 -36.58
CA LYS A 189 -24.68 5.43 -36.64
C LYS A 189 -24.76 4.77 -35.27
N SER A 190 -23.82 5.06 -34.41
CA SER A 190 -23.74 4.46 -33.07
C SER A 190 -24.72 5.10 -32.09
N LEU A 191 -24.97 6.42 -32.18
CA LEU A 191 -25.71 7.18 -31.17
C LEU A 191 -27.04 7.75 -31.66
N GLY A 192 -27.29 7.72 -32.95
CA GLY A 192 -28.52 8.20 -33.56
C GLY A 192 -28.65 9.73 -33.65
N GLU A 193 -27.58 10.47 -33.37
CA GLU A 193 -27.52 11.93 -33.43
C GLU A 193 -26.21 12.40 -34.07
N ASP A 194 -26.23 13.62 -34.62
CA ASP A 194 -25.01 14.21 -35.18
C ASP A 194 -24.00 14.58 -34.10
N PHE A 195 -22.74 14.61 -34.45
CA PHE A 195 -21.69 15.10 -33.57
C PHE A 195 -22.00 16.56 -33.17
N PRO A 196 -21.96 16.90 -31.85
CA PRO A 196 -22.40 18.21 -31.38
C PRO A 196 -21.54 19.34 -31.92
N GLN A 197 -22.21 20.35 -32.53
CA GLN A 197 -21.55 21.50 -33.11
C GLN A 197 -21.56 22.73 -32.20
N ASP A 198 -22.38 22.74 -31.12
CA ASP A 198 -22.40 23.79 -30.12
C ASP A 198 -21.27 23.63 -29.11
N PRO A 199 -20.25 24.52 -29.08
CA PRO A 199 -19.13 24.42 -28.19
C PRO A 199 -19.47 24.49 -26.70
N LYS A 200 -20.50 25.23 -26.31
CA LYS A 200 -20.93 25.30 -24.90
C LYS A 200 -21.55 23.98 -24.45
N LYS A 201 -22.31 23.33 -25.33
CA LYS A 201 -22.83 21.98 -25.07
C LYS A 201 -21.70 20.98 -24.95
N GLN A 202 -20.71 21.05 -25.83
CA GLN A 202 -19.50 20.21 -25.75
C GLN A 202 -18.80 20.37 -24.40
N LEU A 203 -18.65 21.60 -23.93
CA LEU A 203 -18.00 21.90 -22.66
C LEU A 203 -18.75 21.28 -21.47
N MET A 204 -20.05 21.46 -21.39
CA MET A 204 -20.85 20.95 -20.29
C MET A 204 -20.88 19.43 -20.28
N GLU A 205 -20.99 18.79 -21.44
CA GLU A 205 -20.93 17.33 -21.56
C GLU A 205 -19.54 16.80 -21.13
N ALA A 206 -18.47 17.50 -21.51
CA ALA A 206 -17.11 17.13 -21.11
C ALA A 206 -16.92 17.23 -19.59
N VAL A 207 -17.42 18.27 -18.96
CA VAL A 207 -17.34 18.43 -17.50
C VAL A 207 -18.11 17.30 -16.79
N ARG A 208 -19.31 16.96 -17.27
CA ARG A 208 -20.07 15.83 -16.74
C ARG A 208 -19.30 14.51 -16.88
N ALA A 209 -18.66 14.29 -18.02
CA ALA A 209 -17.85 13.09 -18.26
C ALA A 209 -16.70 12.96 -17.29
N VAL A 210 -16.00 14.05 -17.00
CA VAL A 210 -14.91 14.05 -16.01
C VAL A 210 -15.44 13.75 -14.61
N PHE A 211 -16.53 14.35 -14.19
CA PHE A 211 -17.14 14.00 -12.90
C PHE A 211 -17.57 12.54 -12.83
N ARG A 212 -18.16 12.03 -13.90
CA ARG A 212 -18.58 10.63 -14.00
C ARG A 212 -17.39 9.67 -13.94
N SER A 213 -16.24 10.04 -14.49
CA SER A 213 -15.04 9.21 -14.48
C SER A 213 -14.48 8.95 -13.08
N TRP A 214 -14.81 9.78 -12.10
CA TRP A 214 -14.43 9.56 -10.70
C TRP A 214 -14.99 8.24 -10.15
N ASP A 215 -16.16 7.83 -10.60
CA ASP A 215 -16.85 6.62 -10.15
C ASP A 215 -16.74 5.46 -11.16
N ASN A 216 -15.80 5.49 -12.09
CA ASN A 216 -15.60 4.37 -13.01
C ASN A 216 -14.89 3.19 -12.29
N PRO A 217 -15.04 1.94 -12.77
CA PRO A 217 -14.46 0.76 -12.10
C PRO A 217 -12.95 0.83 -11.89
N ARG A 218 -12.21 1.37 -12.86
CA ARG A 218 -10.75 1.51 -12.76
C ARG A 218 -10.35 2.52 -11.68
N ALA A 219 -11.04 3.64 -11.62
CA ALA A 219 -10.80 4.66 -10.61
C ALA A 219 -11.15 4.14 -9.22
N ASN A 220 -12.26 3.43 -9.07
CA ASN A 220 -12.66 2.82 -7.81
C ASN A 220 -11.64 1.79 -7.31
N THR A 221 -11.15 0.94 -8.19
CA THR A 221 -10.11 -0.06 -7.86
C THR A 221 -8.82 0.64 -7.43
N TYR A 222 -8.37 1.63 -8.19
CA TYR A 222 -7.16 2.38 -7.86
C TYR A 222 -7.27 3.07 -6.49
N ARG A 223 -8.41 3.71 -6.22
CA ARG A 223 -8.62 4.37 -4.93
C ARG A 223 -8.58 3.41 -3.75
N ARG A 224 -9.22 2.24 -3.89
CA ARG A 224 -9.16 1.19 -2.86
C ARG A 224 -7.73 0.74 -2.58
N MET A 225 -6.95 0.53 -3.64
CA MET A 225 -5.55 0.09 -3.51
C MET A 225 -4.63 1.15 -2.91
N ASN A 226 -4.99 2.42 -2.98
CA ASN A 226 -4.16 3.52 -2.55
C ASN A 226 -4.76 4.33 -1.38
N ASP A 227 -5.77 3.79 -0.71
CA ASP A 227 -6.44 4.41 0.45
C ASP A 227 -6.93 5.85 0.18
N ILE A 228 -7.47 6.09 -1.02
CA ILE A 228 -8.02 7.39 -1.41
C ILE A 228 -9.53 7.39 -1.18
N PRO A 229 -10.07 8.23 -0.27
CA PRO A 229 -11.50 8.29 0.00
C PRO A 229 -12.31 8.72 -1.21
N HIS A 230 -13.45 8.08 -1.43
CA HIS A 230 -14.39 8.44 -2.49
C HIS A 230 -14.90 9.88 -2.33
N SER A 231 -15.04 10.33 -1.09
CA SER A 231 -15.53 11.67 -0.74
C SER A 231 -14.64 12.83 -1.22
N TRP A 232 -13.39 12.54 -1.60
CA TRP A 232 -12.49 13.60 -2.09
C TRP A 232 -12.95 14.21 -3.41
N GLY A 233 -13.51 13.42 -4.31
CA GLY A 233 -13.91 13.89 -5.64
C GLY A 233 -12.72 14.26 -6.53
N THR A 234 -13.04 14.75 -7.72
CA THR A 234 -12.06 15.29 -8.65
C THR A 234 -12.39 16.73 -9.00
N ALA A 235 -11.37 17.56 -9.19
CA ALA A 235 -11.52 18.85 -9.85
C ALA A 235 -11.50 18.67 -11.36
N VAL A 236 -11.95 19.70 -12.09
CA VAL A 236 -11.91 19.75 -13.55
C VAL A 236 -11.17 21.03 -13.95
N ASN A 237 -10.11 20.88 -14.75
CA ASN A 237 -9.35 22.00 -15.26
C ASN A 237 -9.75 22.29 -16.71
N VAL A 238 -10.25 23.49 -16.96
CA VAL A 238 -10.56 24.00 -18.30
C VAL A 238 -9.49 25.01 -18.66
N GLN A 239 -8.66 24.68 -19.64
CA GLN A 239 -7.47 25.44 -19.96
C GLN A 239 -7.38 25.73 -21.46
N SER A 240 -6.96 26.94 -21.82
CA SER A 240 -6.74 27.28 -23.22
C SER A 240 -5.68 26.37 -23.84
N MET A 241 -5.93 25.90 -25.06
CA MET A 241 -5.01 25.02 -25.76
C MET A 241 -3.79 25.79 -26.30
N VAL A 242 -2.64 25.11 -26.21
CA VAL A 242 -1.43 25.43 -26.98
C VAL A 242 -1.04 24.17 -27.76
N PHE A 243 -0.49 24.36 -28.95
CA PHE A 243 -0.34 23.28 -29.91
C PHE A 243 1.13 23.00 -30.24
N GLY A 244 1.59 21.80 -29.90
CA GLY A 244 2.90 21.30 -30.26
C GLY A 244 3.00 20.76 -31.68
N ASN A 245 1.89 20.69 -32.43
CA ASN A 245 1.81 20.12 -33.78
C ASN A 245 1.54 21.17 -34.87
N MET A 246 1.94 22.42 -34.64
CA MET A 246 1.78 23.51 -35.61
C MET A 246 2.95 23.62 -36.61
N GLY A 247 3.84 22.67 -36.69
CA GLY A 247 4.97 22.64 -37.61
C GLY A 247 6.31 22.38 -36.91
N GLU A 248 7.40 22.65 -37.62
CA GLU A 248 8.75 22.30 -37.19
C GLU A 248 9.32 23.16 -36.04
N THR A 249 8.66 24.28 -35.74
CA THR A 249 9.02 25.14 -34.58
C THR A 249 8.14 24.91 -33.37
N SER A 250 7.35 23.85 -33.41
CA SER A 250 6.45 23.43 -32.33
C SER A 250 6.82 22.03 -31.86
N GLY A 251 6.50 21.73 -30.63
CA GLY A 251 6.77 20.41 -30.06
C GLY A 251 6.17 20.26 -28.68
N THR A 252 6.36 19.11 -28.09
CA THR A 252 5.87 18.79 -26.75
C THR A 252 6.85 17.83 -26.06
N GLY A 253 6.82 17.82 -24.73
CA GLY A 253 7.67 16.92 -23.98
C GLY A 253 7.33 16.79 -22.52
N VAL A 254 7.98 15.86 -21.90
CA VAL A 254 7.91 15.59 -20.46
C VAL A 254 9.33 15.50 -19.93
N ALA A 255 9.55 16.02 -18.74
CA ALA A 255 10.87 15.95 -18.11
C ALA A 255 10.79 15.98 -16.58
N PHE A 256 11.77 15.34 -15.98
CA PHE A 256 12.01 15.36 -14.53
C PHE A 256 13.25 16.20 -14.25
N THR A 257 13.23 16.92 -13.14
CA THR A 257 14.41 17.70 -12.70
C THR A 257 15.56 16.80 -12.26
N ARG A 258 15.25 15.56 -11.86
CA ARG A 258 16.23 14.52 -11.51
C ARG A 258 15.76 13.18 -12.09
N ASN A 259 16.70 12.25 -12.25
CA ASN A 259 16.35 10.92 -12.78
C ASN A 259 15.41 10.18 -11.81
N PRO A 260 14.18 9.84 -12.21
CA PRO A 260 13.20 9.20 -11.34
C PRO A 260 13.53 7.75 -10.99
N ALA A 261 14.46 7.13 -11.70
CA ALA A 261 14.90 5.76 -11.43
C ALA A 261 16.09 5.72 -10.47
N THR A 262 17.03 6.67 -10.57
CA THR A 262 18.29 6.66 -9.81
C THR A 262 18.45 7.80 -8.81
N GLY A 263 17.72 8.90 -8.99
CA GLY A 263 17.87 10.11 -8.18
C GLY A 263 19.01 11.03 -8.60
N GLU A 264 19.72 10.70 -9.70
CA GLU A 264 20.80 11.53 -10.22
C GLU A 264 20.31 12.94 -10.55
N LYS A 265 21.06 13.96 -10.10
CA LYS A 265 20.76 15.38 -10.36
C LYS A 265 21.07 15.75 -11.80
N LYS A 266 20.19 15.37 -12.71
CA LYS A 266 20.30 15.67 -14.13
C LYS A 266 18.89 15.75 -14.72
N LEU A 267 18.63 16.78 -15.53
CA LEU A 267 17.36 16.89 -16.23
C LEU A 267 17.15 15.64 -17.11
N TYR A 268 16.07 14.94 -16.89
CA TYR A 268 15.77 13.65 -17.50
C TYR A 268 14.40 13.69 -18.16
N GLY A 269 14.34 13.47 -19.47
CA GLY A 269 13.06 13.52 -20.15
C GLY A 269 13.20 13.36 -21.65
N GLU A 270 12.06 13.52 -22.30
CA GLU A 270 11.89 13.29 -23.72
C GLU A 270 11.02 14.37 -24.35
N PHE A 271 11.24 14.63 -25.63
CA PHE A 271 10.42 15.54 -26.42
C PHE A 271 10.22 15.04 -27.84
N LEU A 272 9.16 15.52 -28.48
CA LEU A 272 8.88 15.33 -29.90
C LEU A 272 8.60 16.68 -30.56
N MET A 273 9.22 16.91 -31.70
CA MET A 273 8.87 18.06 -32.52
C MET A 273 7.64 17.75 -33.36
N ASN A 274 6.84 18.77 -33.64
CA ASN A 274 5.60 18.68 -34.40
C ASN A 274 4.70 17.55 -33.92
N ALA A 275 4.37 17.58 -32.62
CA ALA A 275 3.60 16.53 -31.94
C ALA A 275 2.78 17.10 -30.78
N GLN A 276 1.72 16.40 -30.43
CA GLN A 276 0.93 16.64 -29.20
C GLN A 276 1.36 15.66 -28.10
N GLY A 277 0.99 15.97 -26.85
CA GLY A 277 1.37 15.17 -25.67
C GLY A 277 0.99 13.69 -25.78
N GLU A 278 -0.15 13.38 -26.36
CA GLU A 278 -0.62 12.01 -26.60
C GLU A 278 0.30 11.22 -27.55
N ASP A 279 0.99 11.88 -28.47
CA ASP A 279 1.93 11.23 -29.40
C ASP A 279 3.19 10.74 -28.69
N VAL A 280 3.61 11.43 -27.63
CA VAL A 280 4.74 11.01 -26.77
C VAL A 280 4.40 9.72 -26.02
N VAL A 281 3.18 9.64 -25.51
CA VAL A 281 2.70 8.50 -24.72
C VAL A 281 2.37 7.30 -25.60
N ALA A 282 1.85 7.53 -26.80
CA ALA A 282 1.46 6.48 -27.72
C ALA A 282 2.62 5.63 -28.25
N GLY A 283 3.85 6.15 -28.21
CA GLY A 283 5.05 5.42 -28.62
C GLY A 283 5.16 5.13 -30.13
N ILE A 284 4.33 5.78 -30.95
CA ILE A 284 4.33 5.58 -32.42
C ILE A 284 5.56 6.20 -33.03
N ARG A 285 6.01 7.35 -32.53
CA ARG A 285 7.24 8.03 -32.92
C ARG A 285 8.25 7.91 -31.81
N THR A 286 9.52 7.77 -32.10
CA THR A 286 10.60 7.68 -31.12
C THR A 286 10.93 9.08 -30.59
N PRO A 287 10.67 9.36 -29.29
CA PRO A 287 11.04 10.63 -28.68
C PRO A 287 12.55 10.80 -28.62
N GLN A 288 12.99 12.06 -28.63
CA GLN A 288 14.40 12.42 -28.43
C GLN A 288 14.65 12.74 -26.94
N PRO A 289 15.86 12.48 -26.43
CA PRO A 289 16.24 12.90 -25.09
C PRO A 289 16.12 14.43 -24.94
N ILE A 290 15.68 14.89 -23.77
CA ILE A 290 15.49 16.34 -23.52
C ILE A 290 16.76 17.17 -23.77
N SER A 291 17.94 16.58 -23.59
CA SER A 291 19.23 17.24 -23.84
C SER A 291 19.41 17.63 -25.32
N ALA A 292 18.80 16.90 -26.25
CA ALA A 292 18.86 17.19 -27.67
C ALA A 292 18.10 18.48 -28.04
N LEU A 293 17.20 18.96 -27.18
CA LEU A 293 16.50 20.24 -27.38
C LEU A 293 17.48 21.43 -27.37
N ALA A 294 18.61 21.29 -26.68
CA ALA A 294 19.66 22.31 -26.65
C ALA A 294 20.26 22.58 -28.05
N ASP A 295 20.32 21.56 -28.92
CA ASP A 295 20.80 21.68 -30.28
C ASP A 295 19.73 22.21 -31.24
N THR A 296 18.46 21.82 -31.02
CA THR A 296 17.33 22.18 -31.88
C THR A 296 16.80 23.60 -31.56
N MET A 297 16.64 23.93 -30.29
CA MET A 297 16.07 25.19 -29.82
C MET A 297 16.80 25.67 -28.56
N PRO A 298 18.03 26.19 -28.68
CA PRO A 298 18.86 26.50 -27.51
C PRO A 298 18.24 27.50 -26.52
N GLU A 299 17.53 28.51 -27.01
CA GLU A 299 16.89 29.53 -26.14
C GLU A 299 15.73 28.95 -25.36
N VAL A 300 14.90 28.11 -25.99
CA VAL A 300 13.78 27.42 -25.35
C VAL A 300 14.31 26.43 -24.31
N TYR A 301 15.34 25.69 -24.64
CA TYR A 301 15.99 24.75 -23.73
C TYR A 301 16.52 25.47 -22.48
N GLN A 302 17.21 26.60 -22.65
CA GLN A 302 17.73 27.35 -21.51
C GLN A 302 16.59 27.91 -20.64
N GLN A 303 15.53 28.41 -21.25
CA GLN A 303 14.34 28.86 -20.52
C GLN A 303 13.72 27.72 -19.72
N PHE A 304 13.63 26.55 -20.31
CA PHE A 304 13.10 25.34 -19.63
C PHE A 304 13.99 24.92 -18.46
N VAL A 305 15.29 24.90 -18.62
CA VAL A 305 16.26 24.61 -17.55
C VAL A 305 16.09 25.60 -16.39
N ASP A 306 15.97 26.87 -16.67
CA ASP A 306 15.78 27.92 -15.65
C ASP A 306 14.45 27.73 -14.89
N ILE A 307 13.36 27.45 -15.60
CA ILE A 307 12.06 27.15 -15.00
C ILE A 307 12.14 25.91 -14.13
N SER A 308 12.77 24.84 -14.63
CA SER A 308 12.95 23.58 -13.90
C SER A 308 13.67 23.79 -12.57
N SER A 309 14.74 24.56 -12.58
CA SER A 309 15.51 24.88 -11.38
C SER A 309 14.69 25.71 -10.38
N ARG A 310 13.92 26.68 -10.85
CA ARG A 310 13.05 27.50 -10.02
C ARG A 310 11.94 26.68 -9.39
N LEU A 311 11.33 25.79 -10.14
CA LEU A 311 10.26 24.91 -9.63
C LEU A 311 10.77 23.95 -8.57
N GLU A 312 11.91 23.31 -8.79
CA GLU A 312 12.50 22.40 -7.80
C GLU A 312 12.80 23.12 -6.49
N LYS A 313 13.38 24.31 -6.54
CA LYS A 313 13.65 25.13 -5.34
C LYS A 313 12.38 25.60 -4.66
N HIS A 314 11.39 26.03 -5.44
CA HIS A 314 10.12 26.54 -4.90
C HIS A 314 9.34 25.46 -4.16
N TYR A 315 9.20 24.28 -4.76
CA TYR A 315 8.50 23.16 -4.12
C TYR A 315 9.37 22.38 -3.13
N GLY A 316 10.69 22.60 -3.15
CA GLY A 316 11.60 21.88 -2.27
C GLY A 316 11.71 20.39 -2.57
N ASP A 317 11.38 19.97 -3.79
CA ASP A 317 11.38 18.58 -4.23
C ASP A 317 11.59 18.50 -5.74
N MET A 318 12.04 17.31 -6.21
CA MET A 318 12.15 17.07 -7.65
C MET A 318 10.78 17.16 -8.32
N GLN A 319 10.77 17.68 -9.53
CA GLN A 319 9.55 17.92 -10.28
C GLN A 319 9.44 17.06 -11.52
N ASP A 320 8.23 16.64 -11.81
CA ASP A 320 7.77 16.04 -13.07
C ASP A 320 6.99 17.12 -13.81
N MET A 321 7.43 17.46 -15.01
CA MET A 321 6.92 18.61 -15.76
C MET A 321 6.47 18.20 -17.15
N GLU A 322 5.38 18.79 -17.59
CA GLU A 322 4.90 18.72 -18.98
C GLU A 322 4.99 20.09 -19.61
N PHE A 323 5.48 20.15 -20.83
CA PHE A 323 5.60 21.39 -21.57
C PHE A 323 5.20 21.25 -23.02
N THR A 324 4.83 22.37 -23.63
CA THR A 324 4.57 22.45 -25.06
C THR A 324 5.27 23.70 -25.61
N ILE A 325 5.79 23.55 -26.83
CA ILE A 325 6.39 24.65 -27.58
C ILE A 325 5.46 24.92 -28.76
N GLU A 326 4.90 26.14 -28.82
CA GLU A 326 4.05 26.56 -29.92
C GLU A 326 4.75 27.69 -30.66
N ASN A 327 5.12 27.45 -31.91
CA ASN A 327 5.80 28.41 -32.76
C ASN A 327 7.01 29.06 -32.10
N GLY A 328 7.85 28.29 -31.46
CA GLY A 328 9.06 28.74 -30.78
C GLY A 328 8.85 29.30 -29.38
N LYS A 329 7.63 29.31 -28.88
CA LYS A 329 7.30 29.83 -27.53
C LYS A 329 6.99 28.68 -26.58
N LEU A 330 7.70 28.66 -25.41
CA LEU A 330 7.53 27.64 -24.39
C LEU A 330 6.32 27.90 -23.50
N TYR A 331 5.55 26.88 -23.21
CA TYR A 331 4.47 26.88 -22.23
C TYR A 331 4.60 25.70 -21.29
N MET A 332 4.41 25.96 -20.00
CA MET A 332 4.34 24.92 -18.97
C MET A 332 2.89 24.48 -18.80
N LEU A 333 2.64 23.18 -18.95
CA LEU A 333 1.29 22.62 -18.86
C LEU A 333 1.01 21.99 -17.49
N GLN A 334 2.04 21.44 -16.86
CA GLN A 334 1.88 20.77 -15.57
C GLN A 334 3.23 20.69 -14.86
N THR A 335 3.18 20.80 -13.55
CA THR A 335 4.26 20.39 -12.66
C THR A 335 3.66 19.61 -11.49
N ARG A 336 4.41 18.65 -11.00
CA ARG A 336 4.08 17.90 -9.79
C ARG A 336 5.35 17.36 -9.17
N ASN A 337 5.29 16.99 -7.91
CA ASN A 337 6.38 16.25 -7.29
C ASN A 337 6.56 14.94 -8.05
N GLY A 338 7.78 14.66 -8.48
CA GLY A 338 8.05 13.56 -9.38
C GLY A 338 7.81 12.20 -8.71
N LYS A 339 7.02 11.35 -9.37
CA LYS A 339 6.96 9.94 -8.99
C LYS A 339 8.30 9.29 -9.31
N ARG A 340 8.78 8.47 -8.40
CA ARG A 340 10.15 7.93 -8.43
C ARG A 340 10.21 6.58 -7.75
N THR A 341 11.25 5.84 -8.05
CA THR A 341 11.54 4.59 -7.35
C THR A 341 11.86 4.87 -5.88
N ALA A 342 11.75 3.86 -5.05
CA ALA A 342 12.11 3.97 -3.63
C ALA A 342 13.57 4.41 -3.45
N GLN A 343 14.48 3.85 -4.24
CA GLN A 343 15.90 4.21 -4.23
C GLN A 343 16.11 5.67 -4.61
N ALA A 344 15.45 6.13 -5.67
CA ALA A 344 15.54 7.53 -6.09
C ALA A 344 14.96 8.48 -5.04
N ALA A 345 13.83 8.14 -4.42
CA ALA A 345 13.21 8.93 -3.37
C ALA A 345 14.18 9.15 -2.20
N LEU A 346 14.84 8.10 -1.78
CA LEU A 346 15.81 8.13 -0.70
C LEU A 346 17.02 9.03 -1.06
N LYS A 347 17.60 8.82 -2.24
CA LYS A 347 18.74 9.60 -2.71
C LYS A 347 18.38 11.08 -2.85
N VAL A 348 17.24 11.40 -3.44
CA VAL A 348 16.77 12.78 -3.63
C VAL A 348 16.55 13.46 -2.28
N ALA A 349 15.93 12.78 -1.32
CA ALA A 349 15.71 13.35 0.02
C ALA A 349 17.01 13.71 0.70
N VAL A 350 18.01 12.83 0.65
CA VAL A 350 19.34 13.08 1.25
C VAL A 350 20.05 14.21 0.51
N ASP A 351 20.07 14.18 -0.80
CA ASP A 351 20.75 15.20 -1.62
C ASP A 351 20.14 16.60 -1.41
N LEU A 352 18.80 16.71 -1.31
CA LEU A 352 18.14 17.99 -1.08
C LEU A 352 18.50 18.59 0.29
N VAL A 353 18.71 17.80 1.30
CA VAL A 353 19.21 18.28 2.61
C VAL A 353 20.64 18.75 2.49
N ASP A 354 21.50 17.98 1.84
CA ASP A 354 22.92 18.33 1.63
C ASP A 354 23.07 19.60 0.80
N GLU A 355 22.18 19.84 -0.14
CA GLU A 355 22.15 21.06 -0.98
C GLU A 355 21.50 22.27 -0.27
N GLY A 356 20.96 22.09 0.94
CA GLY A 356 20.29 23.16 1.68
C GLY A 356 18.91 23.55 1.14
N VAL A 357 18.30 22.72 0.27
CA VAL A 357 16.99 22.98 -0.33
C VAL A 357 15.86 22.68 0.66
N CYS A 358 16.04 21.68 1.51
CA CYS A 358 15.06 21.33 2.53
C CYS A 358 15.71 20.94 3.86
N THR A 359 14.92 20.94 4.93
CA THR A 359 15.35 20.49 6.25
C THR A 359 15.26 18.97 6.35
N LYS A 360 15.86 18.40 7.40
CA LYS A 360 15.73 16.96 7.71
C LYS A 360 14.27 16.58 7.93
N GLU A 361 13.51 17.42 8.61
CA GLU A 361 12.07 17.23 8.87
C GLU A 361 11.28 17.19 7.55
N GLN A 362 11.58 18.10 6.63
CA GLN A 362 10.96 18.09 5.31
C GLN A 362 11.38 16.88 4.48
N ALA A 363 12.63 16.46 4.59
CA ALA A 363 13.17 15.31 3.86
C ALA A 363 12.48 13.98 4.25
N VAL A 364 12.24 13.76 5.54
CA VAL A 364 11.56 12.53 5.99
C VAL A 364 10.12 12.44 5.50
N MET A 365 9.50 13.55 5.12
CA MET A 365 8.16 13.58 4.52
C MET A 365 8.17 13.24 3.02
N LYS A 366 9.31 13.24 2.36
CA LYS A 366 9.43 13.04 0.91
C LYS A 366 9.50 11.59 0.49
N VAL A 367 9.74 10.68 1.43
CA VAL A 367 9.75 9.25 1.17
C VAL A 367 8.48 8.66 1.78
N GLU A 368 7.66 8.03 0.97
CA GLU A 368 6.49 7.32 1.48
C GLU A 368 6.96 6.09 2.26
N ALA A 369 6.36 5.87 3.42
CA ALA A 369 6.76 4.74 4.27
C ALA A 369 6.61 3.39 3.53
N LYS A 370 5.60 3.25 2.68
CA LYS A 370 5.41 2.06 1.83
C LYS A 370 6.57 1.80 0.87
N GLN A 371 7.26 2.85 0.42
CA GLN A 371 8.40 2.70 -0.49
C GLN A 371 9.61 2.04 0.16
N LEU A 372 9.78 2.17 1.47
CA LEU A 372 10.87 1.50 2.19
C LEU A 372 10.76 -0.01 2.09
N ASP A 373 9.56 -0.54 2.00
CA ASP A 373 9.33 -1.98 1.90
C ASP A 373 10.03 -2.57 0.65
N ALA A 374 9.97 -1.87 -0.46
CA ALA A 374 10.64 -2.27 -1.70
C ALA A 374 12.17 -2.33 -1.57
N LEU A 375 12.76 -1.52 -0.68
CA LEU A 375 14.22 -1.49 -0.46
C LEU A 375 14.73 -2.65 0.43
N LEU A 376 13.83 -3.31 1.14
CA LEU A 376 14.17 -4.36 2.10
C LEU A 376 14.12 -5.77 1.50
N HIS A 377 13.61 -5.91 0.28
CA HIS A 377 13.37 -7.20 -0.37
C HIS A 377 14.08 -7.31 -1.72
N PRO A 378 14.39 -8.54 -2.19
CA PRO A 378 14.93 -8.77 -3.53
C PRO A 378 13.99 -8.25 -4.61
N THR A 379 14.54 -7.85 -5.75
CA THR A 379 13.81 -7.40 -6.93
C THR A 379 14.23 -8.20 -8.16
N PHE A 380 13.42 -8.17 -9.21
CA PHE A 380 13.81 -8.75 -10.50
C PHE A 380 14.74 -7.81 -11.26
N ASP A 381 15.63 -8.39 -12.07
CA ASP A 381 16.38 -7.63 -13.07
C ASP A 381 15.38 -6.96 -14.02
N PRO A 382 15.43 -5.62 -14.19
CA PRO A 382 14.42 -4.88 -14.96
C PRO A 382 14.33 -5.33 -16.43
N ALA A 383 15.45 -5.64 -17.06
CA ALA A 383 15.48 -6.08 -18.46
C ALA A 383 14.83 -7.47 -18.62
N ALA A 384 15.13 -8.40 -17.71
CA ALA A 384 14.57 -9.74 -17.70
C ALA A 384 13.06 -9.72 -17.42
N LEU A 385 12.62 -8.87 -16.49
CA LEU A 385 11.21 -8.71 -16.17
C LEU A 385 10.40 -8.15 -17.34
N LYS A 386 10.95 -7.17 -18.03
CA LYS A 386 10.30 -6.53 -19.19
C LYS A 386 10.08 -7.51 -20.35
N ALA A 387 10.96 -8.49 -20.51
CA ALA A 387 10.87 -9.52 -21.54
C ALA A 387 9.88 -10.65 -21.18
N ALA A 388 9.41 -10.71 -19.93
CA ALA A 388 8.54 -11.79 -19.44
C ALA A 388 7.07 -11.37 -19.46
N THR A 389 6.19 -12.35 -19.70
CA THR A 389 4.74 -12.17 -19.64
C THR A 389 4.17 -13.01 -18.50
N PRO A 390 3.37 -12.43 -17.57
CA PRO A 390 2.78 -13.21 -16.49
C PRO A 390 1.76 -14.22 -17.03
N ILE A 391 1.77 -15.42 -16.45
CA ILE A 391 0.76 -16.44 -16.76
C ILE A 391 -0.54 -16.20 -15.98
N THR A 392 -0.44 -15.65 -14.80
CA THR A 392 -1.59 -15.31 -13.94
C THR A 392 -1.20 -14.26 -12.91
N THR A 393 -2.19 -13.77 -12.20
CA THR A 393 -2.01 -12.77 -11.15
C THR A 393 -2.79 -13.19 -9.91
N GLY A 394 -2.20 -13.01 -8.74
CA GLY A 394 -2.84 -13.18 -7.44
C GLY A 394 -2.72 -11.90 -6.61
N LEU A 395 -2.94 -12.02 -5.30
CA LEU A 395 -2.78 -10.89 -4.39
C LEU A 395 -1.31 -10.68 -4.02
N PRO A 396 -0.81 -9.44 -4.07
CA PRO A 396 0.56 -9.12 -3.64
C PRO A 396 0.64 -9.15 -2.10
N ALA A 397 0.71 -10.35 -1.53
CA ALA A 397 0.57 -10.57 -0.10
C ALA A 397 1.83 -10.25 0.70
N SER A 398 3.01 -10.46 0.14
CA SER A 398 4.28 -10.04 0.72
C SER A 398 5.25 -9.69 -0.40
N PRO A 399 5.91 -8.51 -0.32
CA PRO A 399 6.70 -8.00 -1.42
C PRO A 399 7.98 -8.79 -1.67
N GLY A 400 8.59 -8.55 -2.81
CA GLY A 400 9.83 -9.15 -3.23
C GLY A 400 9.70 -9.96 -4.50
N ALA A 401 10.84 -10.39 -5.02
CA ALA A 401 10.96 -11.24 -6.19
C ALA A 401 11.48 -12.61 -5.78
N ALA A 402 10.86 -13.67 -6.25
CA ALA A 402 11.28 -15.03 -5.99
C ALA A 402 11.35 -15.84 -7.28
N CYS A 403 12.36 -16.68 -7.39
CA CYS A 403 12.53 -17.62 -8.47
C CYS A 403 13.01 -18.95 -7.89
N GLY A 404 12.37 -20.05 -8.23
CA GLY A 404 12.78 -21.35 -7.72
C GLY A 404 11.94 -22.51 -8.25
N ALA A 405 12.34 -23.70 -7.82
CA ALA A 405 11.68 -24.96 -8.15
C ALA A 405 10.44 -25.16 -7.28
N VAL A 406 9.36 -25.58 -7.89
CA VAL A 406 8.06 -25.77 -7.22
C VAL A 406 8.09 -27.02 -6.34
N TYR A 407 7.65 -26.85 -5.09
CA TYR A 407 7.39 -27.94 -4.15
C TYR A 407 6.01 -27.75 -3.54
N PHE A 408 5.32 -28.83 -3.24
CA PHE A 408 3.92 -28.82 -2.81
C PHE A 408 3.70 -29.10 -1.32
N THR A 409 4.76 -29.48 -0.62
CA THR A 409 4.72 -29.68 0.83
C THR A 409 5.89 -28.93 1.49
N ALA A 410 5.68 -28.51 2.73
CA ALA A 410 6.73 -27.86 3.51
C ALA A 410 7.95 -28.78 3.72
N ASP A 411 7.71 -30.07 3.94
CA ASP A 411 8.77 -31.06 4.11
C ASP A 411 9.62 -31.23 2.85
N ASP A 412 9.00 -31.29 1.67
CA ASP A 412 9.73 -31.42 0.40
C ASP A 412 10.53 -30.16 0.08
N ALA A 413 9.99 -28.98 0.37
CA ALA A 413 10.72 -27.74 0.23
C ALA A 413 11.93 -27.66 1.17
N ALA A 414 11.78 -28.10 2.42
CA ALA A 414 12.86 -28.15 3.40
C ALA A 414 13.96 -29.12 2.98
N LYS A 415 13.60 -30.30 2.48
CA LYS A 415 14.55 -31.30 1.96
C LYS A 415 15.31 -30.77 0.74
N ALA A 416 14.63 -30.12 -0.18
CA ALA A 416 15.23 -29.48 -1.36
C ALA A 416 16.24 -28.40 -0.96
N HIS A 417 15.90 -27.58 0.02
CA HIS A 417 16.78 -26.55 0.54
C HIS A 417 18.08 -27.13 1.09
N LYS A 418 18.01 -28.24 1.81
CA LYS A 418 19.20 -28.94 2.34
C LYS A 418 20.16 -29.42 1.24
N THR A 419 19.65 -29.67 0.05
CA THR A 419 20.46 -30.07 -1.11
C THR A 419 20.90 -28.87 -1.97
N GLY A 420 20.64 -27.63 -1.53
CA GLY A 420 21.04 -26.41 -2.22
C GLY A 420 20.05 -25.95 -3.31
N ILE A 421 18.90 -26.56 -3.43
CA ILE A 421 17.86 -26.16 -4.39
C ILE A 421 17.06 -25.00 -3.81
N LYS A 422 16.89 -23.94 -4.62
CA LYS A 422 16.01 -22.82 -4.30
C LYS A 422 14.55 -23.24 -4.57
N ALA A 423 13.75 -23.29 -3.51
CA ALA A 423 12.38 -23.76 -3.56
C ALA A 423 11.35 -22.62 -3.57
N VAL A 424 10.27 -22.83 -4.30
CA VAL A 424 9.04 -22.05 -4.20
C VAL A 424 7.96 -22.98 -3.67
N LEU A 425 7.40 -22.67 -2.52
CA LEU A 425 6.36 -23.47 -1.89
C LEU A 425 5.00 -23.10 -2.47
N VAL A 426 4.30 -24.09 -3.04
CA VAL A 426 2.96 -23.94 -3.61
C VAL A 426 1.97 -24.77 -2.81
N ARG A 427 1.01 -24.13 -2.19
CA ARG A 427 0.01 -24.80 -1.36
C ARG A 427 -1.41 -24.37 -1.76
N GLN A 428 -2.39 -25.17 -1.43
CA GLN A 428 -3.80 -24.73 -1.48
C GLN A 428 -4.00 -23.58 -0.48
N GLU A 429 -3.53 -23.77 0.73
CA GLU A 429 -3.39 -22.80 1.81
C GLU A 429 -2.30 -23.28 2.76
N THR A 430 -1.72 -22.40 3.55
CA THR A 430 -0.71 -22.79 4.54
C THR A 430 -1.31 -22.87 5.94
N SER A 431 -0.67 -23.65 6.79
CA SER A 431 -1.00 -23.81 8.21
C SER A 431 0.25 -23.57 9.06
N PRO A 432 0.12 -23.45 10.39
CA PRO A 432 1.28 -23.27 11.28
C PRO A 432 2.34 -24.39 11.15
N GLU A 433 1.95 -25.57 10.71
CA GLU A 433 2.88 -26.69 10.49
C GLU A 433 3.80 -26.48 9.30
N ASP A 434 3.46 -25.57 8.39
CA ASP A 434 4.24 -25.26 7.19
C ASP A 434 5.39 -24.26 7.44
N ILE A 435 5.51 -23.70 8.63
CA ILE A 435 6.47 -22.62 8.95
C ILE A 435 7.92 -22.96 8.57
N ASP A 436 8.37 -24.17 8.86
CA ASP A 436 9.76 -24.57 8.55
C ASP A 436 10.02 -24.58 7.04
N GLY A 437 9.07 -25.09 6.25
CA GLY A 437 9.17 -25.08 4.79
C GLY A 437 9.04 -23.68 4.21
N MET A 438 8.19 -22.86 4.81
CA MET A 438 8.02 -21.46 4.42
C MET A 438 9.30 -20.64 4.66
N ALA A 439 9.95 -20.87 5.79
CA ALA A 439 11.17 -20.15 6.19
C ALA A 439 12.35 -20.36 5.24
N VAL A 440 12.46 -21.53 4.64
CA VAL A 440 13.56 -21.89 3.74
C VAL A 440 13.22 -21.64 2.26
N SER A 441 11.97 -21.37 1.94
CA SER A 441 11.51 -21.13 0.58
C SER A 441 11.85 -19.71 0.13
N GLU A 442 12.19 -19.57 -1.15
CA GLU A 442 12.44 -18.25 -1.78
C GLU A 442 11.13 -17.47 -1.90
N GLY A 443 10.03 -18.15 -2.15
CA GLY A 443 8.70 -17.57 -2.28
C GLY A 443 7.60 -18.57 -1.98
N ILE A 444 6.41 -18.03 -1.74
CA ILE A 444 5.22 -18.81 -1.38
C ILE A 444 4.07 -18.39 -2.29
N MET A 445 3.37 -19.36 -2.84
CA MET A 445 2.14 -19.15 -3.61
C MET A 445 1.02 -19.98 -3.04
N THR A 446 -0.17 -19.39 -2.86
CA THR A 446 -1.35 -20.12 -2.42
C THR A 446 -2.53 -19.93 -3.36
N ALA A 447 -3.34 -20.98 -3.50
CA ALA A 447 -4.57 -20.92 -4.28
C ALA A 447 -5.67 -20.16 -3.55
N ARG A 448 -5.70 -20.25 -2.22
CA ARG A 448 -6.67 -19.60 -1.35
C ARG A 448 -5.98 -18.67 -0.37
N GLY A 449 -6.73 -17.71 0.13
CA GLY A 449 -6.31 -16.79 1.17
C GLY A 449 -6.23 -15.36 0.70
N GLY A 450 -6.52 -14.46 1.62
CA GLY A 450 -6.44 -13.01 1.42
C GLY A 450 -5.18 -12.42 2.03
N MET A 451 -5.15 -11.10 2.15
CA MET A 451 -4.03 -10.35 2.74
C MET A 451 -3.84 -10.62 4.24
N THR A 452 -4.84 -11.16 4.91
CA THR A 452 -4.80 -11.51 6.34
C THR A 452 -4.71 -13.02 6.58
N SER A 453 -4.53 -13.82 5.53
CA SER A 453 -4.37 -15.27 5.63
C SER A 453 -3.06 -15.63 6.35
N HIS A 454 -2.97 -16.85 6.88
CA HIS A 454 -1.77 -17.36 7.52
C HIS A 454 -0.53 -17.22 6.62
N ALA A 455 -0.65 -17.59 5.34
CA ALA A 455 0.47 -17.48 4.39
C ALA A 455 0.94 -16.02 4.24
N ALA A 456 0.01 -15.08 4.08
CA ALA A 456 0.32 -13.67 3.92
C ALA A 456 1.00 -13.08 5.16
N VAL A 457 0.44 -13.33 6.34
CA VAL A 457 0.95 -12.80 7.60
C VAL A 457 2.34 -13.36 7.93
N VAL A 458 2.52 -14.67 7.82
CA VAL A 458 3.79 -15.32 8.12
C VAL A 458 4.86 -14.93 7.10
N ALA A 459 4.52 -14.88 5.82
CA ALA A 459 5.47 -14.47 4.77
C ALA A 459 5.96 -13.04 5.00
N ARG A 460 5.07 -12.10 5.33
CA ARG A 460 5.47 -10.74 5.68
C ARG A 460 6.37 -10.67 6.89
N GLY A 461 6.06 -11.46 7.92
CA GLY A 461 6.91 -11.56 9.11
C GLY A 461 8.31 -12.10 8.83
N MET A 462 8.43 -13.01 7.89
CA MET A 462 9.70 -13.62 7.47
C MET A 462 10.44 -12.79 6.41
N GLY A 463 9.80 -11.80 5.81
CA GLY A 463 10.35 -11.08 4.67
C GLY A 463 10.40 -11.91 3.38
N THR A 464 9.57 -12.93 3.28
CA THR A 464 9.52 -13.85 2.13
C THR A 464 8.44 -13.40 1.13
N CYS A 465 8.79 -13.39 -0.15
CA CYS A 465 7.85 -13.10 -1.23
C CYS A 465 6.62 -14.02 -1.15
N CYS A 466 5.43 -13.47 -1.27
CA CYS A 466 4.19 -14.25 -1.26
C CYS A 466 3.15 -13.69 -2.23
N VAL A 467 2.62 -14.58 -3.06
CA VAL A 467 1.46 -14.31 -3.91
C VAL A 467 0.33 -15.22 -3.43
N ALA A 468 -0.70 -14.66 -2.84
CA ALA A 468 -1.82 -15.38 -2.26
C ALA A 468 -3.06 -15.31 -3.13
N GLY A 469 -3.99 -16.25 -2.90
CA GLY A 469 -5.30 -16.20 -3.53
C GLY A 469 -5.25 -16.19 -5.07
N VAL A 470 -4.39 -16.97 -5.66
CA VAL A 470 -4.26 -17.04 -7.12
C VAL A 470 -5.48 -17.76 -7.71
N ASN A 471 -6.31 -17.01 -8.40
CA ASN A 471 -7.54 -17.56 -8.98
C ASN A 471 -7.28 -18.52 -10.14
N GLY A 472 -8.10 -19.58 -10.19
CA GLY A 472 -8.11 -20.51 -11.32
C GLY A 472 -7.00 -21.54 -11.31
N ILE A 473 -6.14 -21.57 -10.30
CA ILE A 473 -5.14 -22.64 -10.17
C ILE A 473 -5.70 -23.83 -9.41
N LYS A 474 -5.20 -25.02 -9.78
CA LYS A 474 -5.47 -26.28 -9.08
C LYS A 474 -4.16 -26.85 -8.57
N VAL A 475 -4.07 -27.02 -7.26
CA VAL A 475 -2.89 -27.59 -6.61
C VAL A 475 -3.25 -29.03 -6.20
N SER A 476 -2.47 -30.00 -6.69
CA SER A 476 -2.59 -31.40 -6.30
C SER A 476 -1.30 -31.84 -5.60
N GLU A 477 -1.37 -32.04 -4.30
CA GLU A 477 -0.24 -32.55 -3.51
C GLU A 477 0.06 -34.02 -3.83
N GLU A 478 -0.99 -34.78 -4.12
CA GLU A 478 -0.88 -36.19 -4.45
C GLU A 478 -0.16 -36.43 -5.78
N ASP A 479 -0.58 -35.71 -6.81
CA ASP A 479 0.00 -35.78 -8.16
C ASP A 479 1.28 -34.91 -8.31
N LYS A 480 1.56 -34.08 -7.33
CA LYS A 480 2.65 -33.08 -7.35
C LYS A 480 2.59 -32.22 -8.60
N THR A 481 1.41 -31.62 -8.85
CA THR A 481 1.14 -30.76 -10.01
C THR A 481 0.42 -29.49 -9.62
N LEU A 482 0.68 -28.45 -10.40
CA LEU A 482 -0.01 -27.17 -10.39
C LEU A 482 -0.56 -26.93 -11.79
N THR A 483 -1.87 -26.75 -11.90
CA THR A 483 -2.54 -26.49 -13.18
C THR A 483 -3.08 -25.06 -13.19
N PHE A 484 -2.68 -24.27 -14.19
CA PHE A 484 -3.21 -22.93 -14.42
C PHE A 484 -4.52 -22.96 -15.20
N ALA A 485 -5.23 -21.82 -15.18
CA ALA A 485 -6.53 -21.71 -15.85
C ALA A 485 -6.49 -21.98 -17.36
N ASP A 486 -5.37 -21.72 -18.01
CA ASP A 486 -5.15 -21.99 -19.45
C ASP A 486 -4.81 -23.45 -19.77
N GLY A 487 -4.77 -24.32 -18.75
CA GLY A 487 -4.42 -25.72 -18.89
C GLY A 487 -2.92 -26.05 -18.78
N THR A 488 -2.07 -25.07 -18.61
CA THR A 488 -0.62 -25.28 -18.37
C THR A 488 -0.40 -26.04 -17.07
N VAL A 489 0.38 -27.12 -17.11
CA VAL A 489 0.71 -27.96 -15.95
C VAL A 489 2.18 -27.75 -15.56
N VAL A 490 2.40 -27.47 -14.29
CA VAL A 490 3.74 -27.36 -13.69
C VAL A 490 3.93 -28.52 -12.72
N HIS A 491 5.01 -29.26 -12.88
CA HIS A 491 5.37 -30.39 -12.05
C HIS A 491 6.35 -30.00 -10.96
N GLU A 492 6.43 -30.82 -9.90
CA GLU A 492 7.46 -30.65 -8.87
C GLU A 492 8.86 -30.53 -9.48
N GLY A 493 9.61 -29.54 -9.07
CA GLY A 493 10.94 -29.25 -9.58
C GLY A 493 10.99 -28.31 -10.78
N ASP A 494 9.87 -28.04 -11.44
CA ASP A 494 9.81 -27.03 -12.50
C ASP A 494 9.99 -25.60 -11.90
N ILE A 495 10.56 -24.70 -12.66
CA ILE A 495 10.90 -23.36 -12.20
C ILE A 495 9.75 -22.39 -12.48
N ILE A 496 9.36 -21.62 -11.47
CA ILE A 496 8.45 -20.47 -11.62
C ILE A 496 9.08 -19.25 -10.94
N SER A 497 8.57 -18.07 -11.30
CA SER A 497 8.95 -16.81 -10.68
C SER A 497 7.71 -16.09 -10.14
N LEU A 498 7.84 -15.51 -8.95
CA LEU A 498 6.77 -14.79 -8.26
C LEU A 498 7.18 -13.35 -8.04
N ASP A 499 6.29 -12.42 -8.38
CA ASP A 499 6.42 -11.01 -8.02
C ASP A 499 5.44 -10.69 -6.87
N GLY A 500 5.96 -10.68 -5.65
CA GLY A 500 5.16 -10.40 -4.45
C GLY A 500 4.69 -8.95 -4.35
N SER A 501 5.26 -8.04 -5.13
CA SER A 501 4.89 -6.62 -5.14
C SER A 501 3.71 -6.33 -6.07
N THR A 502 3.57 -7.09 -7.17
CA THR A 502 2.49 -6.94 -8.15
C THR A 502 1.45 -8.06 -8.08
N GLY A 503 1.82 -9.21 -7.52
CA GLY A 503 1.02 -10.43 -7.54
C GLY A 503 1.17 -11.25 -8.83
N ASN A 504 2.04 -10.87 -9.73
CA ASN A 504 2.25 -11.59 -10.99
C ASN A 504 3.01 -12.90 -10.80
N VAL A 505 2.62 -13.92 -11.55
CA VAL A 505 3.26 -15.24 -11.58
C VAL A 505 3.77 -15.49 -13.00
N TYR A 506 5.02 -15.95 -13.10
CA TYR A 506 5.69 -16.19 -14.38
C TYR A 506 6.14 -17.64 -14.47
N LEU A 507 6.04 -18.23 -15.66
CA LEU A 507 6.68 -19.52 -15.96
C LEU A 507 8.16 -19.32 -16.23
N GLY A 508 8.99 -20.24 -15.72
CA GLY A 508 10.45 -20.20 -15.88
C GLY A 508 11.15 -19.24 -14.95
N ALA A 509 12.45 -19.09 -15.16
CA ALA A 509 13.35 -18.31 -14.33
C ALA A 509 13.44 -16.86 -14.81
N ILE A 510 13.29 -15.93 -13.88
CA ILE A 510 13.61 -14.52 -14.08
C ILE A 510 14.70 -14.17 -13.08
N ALA A 511 15.81 -13.60 -13.53
CA ALA A 511 16.92 -13.22 -12.67
C ALA A 511 16.50 -12.24 -11.59
N THR A 512 16.94 -12.48 -10.33
CA THR A 512 16.66 -11.62 -9.18
C THR A 512 17.93 -10.89 -8.74
N GLN A 513 17.71 -9.73 -8.09
CA GLN A 513 18.75 -8.92 -7.47
C GLN A 513 18.48 -8.81 -5.97
N GLU A 514 19.49 -9.01 -5.13
CA GLU A 514 19.38 -8.81 -3.69
C GLU A 514 19.16 -7.33 -3.36
N ALA A 515 18.47 -7.08 -2.23
CA ALA A 515 18.27 -5.73 -1.72
C ALA A 515 19.60 -5.13 -1.25
N GLU A 516 19.99 -4.00 -1.83
CA GLU A 516 21.17 -3.23 -1.41
C GLU A 516 20.72 -2.01 -0.60
N LEU A 517 21.03 -2.01 0.69
CA LEU A 517 20.82 -0.87 1.57
C LEU A 517 22.02 0.07 1.48
N THR A 518 21.84 1.23 0.86
CA THR A 518 22.90 2.24 0.69
C THR A 518 23.22 2.95 2.00
N GLY A 519 24.36 3.68 2.04
CA GLY A 519 24.69 4.55 3.16
C GLY A 519 23.64 5.66 3.38
N ASP A 520 22.96 6.08 2.33
CA ASP A 520 21.86 7.05 2.40
C ASP A 520 20.67 6.53 3.22
N PHE A 521 20.39 5.24 3.16
CA PHE A 521 19.36 4.61 4.00
C PHE A 521 19.67 4.81 5.49
N GLY A 522 20.91 4.56 5.90
CA GLY A 522 21.32 4.74 7.30
C GLY A 522 21.22 6.20 7.76
N ARG A 523 21.65 7.14 6.93
CA ARG A 523 21.54 8.58 7.22
C ARG A 523 20.08 9.02 7.35
N PHE A 524 19.26 8.63 6.38
CA PHE A 524 17.84 8.99 6.36
C PHE A 524 17.10 8.41 7.57
N MET A 525 17.30 7.13 7.87
CA MET A 525 16.67 6.50 9.04
C MET A 525 17.19 7.06 10.36
N GLY A 526 18.45 7.51 10.40
CA GLY A 526 18.99 8.25 11.54
C GLY A 526 18.23 9.54 11.80
N TRP A 527 17.87 10.29 10.75
CA TRP A 527 17.04 11.48 10.88
C TRP A 527 15.65 11.15 11.41
N ALA A 528 15.05 10.07 10.91
CA ALA A 528 13.76 9.61 11.41
C ALA A 528 13.83 9.29 12.90
N ASP A 529 14.88 8.61 13.35
CA ASP A 529 15.06 8.28 14.77
C ASP A 529 15.27 9.52 15.65
N GLU A 530 15.95 10.54 15.17
CA GLU A 530 16.12 11.81 15.88
C GLU A 530 14.80 12.55 16.07
N ILE A 531 13.91 12.45 15.10
CA ILE A 531 12.64 13.20 15.04
C ILE A 531 11.52 12.51 15.82
N ARG A 532 11.38 11.19 15.66
CA ARG A 532 10.29 10.44 16.30
C ARG A 532 10.38 10.44 17.82
N THR A 533 9.23 10.43 18.47
CA THR A 533 9.11 10.23 19.92
C THR A 533 8.58 8.84 20.24
N LEU A 534 7.79 8.28 19.33
CA LEU A 534 7.22 6.95 19.46
C LEU A 534 8.31 5.89 19.26
N HIS A 535 8.46 4.98 20.20
CA HIS A 535 9.38 3.86 20.06
C HIS A 535 8.82 2.78 19.14
N VAL A 536 9.70 2.00 18.53
CA VAL A 536 9.31 0.91 17.63
C VAL A 536 9.90 -0.41 18.11
N ARG A 537 9.03 -1.35 18.41
CA ARG A 537 9.37 -2.72 18.78
C ARG A 537 8.95 -3.68 17.67
N THR A 538 9.31 -4.92 17.79
CA THR A 538 8.92 -5.96 16.85
C THR A 538 8.05 -7.04 17.49
N ASN A 539 7.21 -7.66 16.67
CA ASN A 539 6.56 -8.94 16.97
C ASN A 539 7.53 -10.03 16.49
N GLY A 540 8.06 -10.83 17.39
CA GLY A 540 9.04 -11.84 17.04
C GLY A 540 9.04 -13.00 18.02
N ASP A 541 9.03 -14.22 17.48
CA ASP A 541 8.90 -15.45 18.24
C ASP A 541 10.15 -16.32 18.19
N THR A 542 11.13 -15.93 17.38
CA THR A 542 12.39 -16.69 17.16
C THR A 542 13.61 -15.79 17.29
N PRO A 543 14.81 -16.35 17.57
CA PRO A 543 16.05 -15.57 17.53
C PRO A 543 16.33 -14.94 16.17
N ARG A 544 15.92 -15.60 15.09
CA ARG A 544 16.02 -15.08 13.71
C ARG A 544 15.22 -13.79 13.55
N ASP A 545 13.96 -13.79 13.98
CA ASP A 545 13.09 -12.60 13.95
C ASP A 545 13.69 -11.46 14.76
N ALA A 546 14.15 -11.77 15.97
CA ALA A 546 14.77 -10.80 16.88
C ALA A 546 16.02 -10.17 16.27
N THR A 547 16.89 -10.98 15.70
CA THR A 547 18.13 -10.52 15.06
C THR A 547 17.84 -9.64 13.85
N GLN A 548 16.91 -10.07 13.00
CA GLN A 548 16.51 -9.30 11.82
C GLN A 548 15.88 -7.96 12.20
N ALA A 549 14.96 -7.98 13.17
CA ALA A 549 14.29 -6.76 13.64
C ALA A 549 15.28 -5.78 14.28
N ARG A 550 16.22 -6.29 15.09
CA ARG A 550 17.26 -5.46 15.70
C ARG A 550 18.16 -4.82 14.65
N LYS A 551 18.50 -5.55 13.59
CA LYS A 551 19.24 -5.02 12.44
C LYS A 551 18.48 -3.87 11.77
N PHE A 552 17.16 -3.95 11.70
CA PHE A 552 16.31 -2.90 11.17
C PHE A 552 16.00 -1.77 12.16
N GLY A 553 16.54 -1.83 13.38
CA GLY A 553 16.42 -0.75 14.35
C GLY A 553 15.32 -0.92 15.37
N ALA A 554 14.80 -2.13 15.57
CA ALA A 554 13.82 -2.40 16.64
C ALA A 554 14.43 -2.16 18.02
N GLU A 555 13.65 -1.53 18.89
CA GLU A 555 14.07 -1.14 20.25
C GLU A 555 13.62 -2.15 21.32
N GLY A 556 13.08 -3.26 20.91
CA GLY A 556 12.62 -4.34 21.75
C GLY A 556 11.67 -5.27 21.02
N ILE A 557 11.14 -6.25 21.75
CA ILE A 557 10.05 -7.10 21.32
C ILE A 557 8.79 -6.68 22.06
N GLY A 558 7.75 -6.27 21.31
CA GLY A 558 6.45 -5.89 21.89
C GLY A 558 5.49 -7.08 22.01
N LEU A 559 5.74 -8.16 21.26
CA LEU A 559 4.96 -9.38 21.32
C LEU A 559 5.83 -10.57 20.94
N CYS A 560 6.05 -11.46 21.89
CA CYS A 560 6.57 -12.80 21.68
C CYS A 560 5.44 -13.78 22.00
N ARG A 561 4.98 -14.52 20.99
CA ARG A 561 3.88 -15.48 21.08
C ARG A 561 4.45 -16.85 21.42
N THR A 562 4.10 -17.37 22.58
CA THR A 562 4.67 -18.64 23.09
C THR A 562 4.11 -19.88 22.35
N GLU A 563 2.89 -19.77 21.80
CA GLU A 563 2.25 -20.87 21.04
C GLU A 563 3.04 -21.29 19.81
N HIS A 564 3.68 -20.37 19.14
CA HIS A 564 4.45 -20.67 17.93
C HIS A 564 5.67 -21.59 18.22
N MET A 565 6.12 -21.61 19.47
CA MET A 565 7.21 -22.48 19.89
C MET A 565 6.82 -23.94 20.05
N PHE A 566 5.51 -24.24 20.05
CA PHE A 566 4.99 -25.57 20.36
C PHE A 566 4.79 -26.46 19.14
N PHE A 567 4.80 -25.92 17.93
CA PHE A 567 4.45 -26.67 16.73
C PHE A 567 5.57 -27.55 16.15
N GLU A 568 6.80 -27.42 16.61
CA GLU A 568 7.88 -28.30 16.16
C GLU A 568 7.59 -29.76 16.54
N PRO A 569 7.91 -30.74 15.65
CA PRO A 569 7.58 -32.16 15.88
C PRO A 569 8.06 -32.72 17.21
N ALA A 570 9.26 -32.35 17.65
CA ALA A 570 9.81 -32.78 18.93
C ALA A 570 9.09 -32.20 20.15
N ARG A 571 8.42 -31.06 19.99
CA ARG A 571 7.80 -30.31 21.09
C ARG A 571 6.32 -30.55 21.20
N ILE A 572 5.63 -30.69 20.05
CA ILE A 572 4.18 -30.81 20.01
C ILE A 572 3.68 -32.04 20.75
N LYS A 573 4.47 -33.10 20.79
CA LYS A 573 4.14 -34.31 21.52
C LYS A 573 3.93 -34.04 23.01
N ALA A 574 4.85 -33.30 23.64
CA ALA A 574 4.74 -32.93 25.06
C ALA A 574 3.54 -32.03 25.33
N VAL A 575 3.24 -31.10 24.40
CA VAL A 575 2.05 -30.23 24.48
C VAL A 575 0.77 -31.05 24.40
N ARG A 576 0.70 -32.01 23.51
CA ARG A 576 -0.43 -32.94 23.36
C ARG A 576 -0.58 -33.83 24.60
N GLU A 577 0.51 -34.30 25.19
CA GLU A 577 0.49 -35.03 26.47
C GLU A 577 -0.11 -34.15 27.57
N MET A 578 0.24 -32.89 27.67
CA MET A 578 -0.36 -31.94 28.59
C MET A 578 -1.87 -31.82 28.39
N ILE A 579 -2.30 -31.67 27.16
CA ILE A 579 -3.72 -31.46 26.82
C ILE A 579 -4.56 -32.68 27.15
N ILE A 580 -4.07 -33.90 26.90
CA ILE A 580 -4.82 -35.14 27.18
C ILE A 580 -4.71 -35.62 28.62
N SER A 581 -3.94 -34.95 29.47
CA SER A 581 -3.77 -35.30 30.87
C SER A 581 -5.10 -35.25 31.62
N ASP A 582 -5.35 -36.29 32.42
CA ASP A 582 -6.56 -36.41 33.25
C ASP A 582 -6.33 -35.87 34.68
N THR A 583 -5.09 -35.85 35.14
CA THR A 583 -4.72 -35.45 36.51
C THR A 583 -3.74 -34.30 36.51
N LEU A 584 -3.68 -33.55 37.60
CA LEU A 584 -2.72 -32.47 37.81
C LEU A 584 -1.27 -32.97 37.69
N GLU A 585 -0.98 -34.14 38.27
CA GLU A 585 0.37 -34.77 38.26
C GLU A 585 0.81 -35.09 36.83
N GLN A 586 -0.09 -35.66 36.01
CA GLN A 586 0.19 -35.93 34.60
C GLN A 586 0.45 -34.65 33.84
N ARG A 587 -0.34 -33.62 34.08
CA ARG A 587 -0.18 -32.34 33.42
C ARG A 587 1.13 -31.66 33.81
N LYS A 588 1.48 -31.66 35.08
CA LYS A 588 2.78 -31.17 35.56
C LYS A 588 3.97 -31.93 34.98
N ALA A 589 3.85 -33.24 34.81
CA ALA A 589 4.88 -34.07 34.20
C ALA A 589 5.08 -33.69 32.72
N ALA A 590 4.01 -33.45 31.98
CA ALA A 590 4.09 -33.00 30.59
C ALA A 590 4.68 -31.58 30.49
N LEU A 591 4.24 -30.68 31.35
CA LEU A 591 4.78 -29.31 31.42
C LEU A 591 6.28 -29.27 31.77
N ALA A 592 6.75 -30.19 32.62
CA ALA A 592 8.16 -30.33 32.94
C ALA A 592 9.03 -30.71 31.73
N LYS A 593 8.45 -31.34 30.71
CA LYS A 593 9.15 -31.65 29.46
C LYS A 593 9.24 -30.43 28.56
N ILE A 594 8.24 -29.54 28.60
CA ILE A 594 8.15 -28.31 27.81
C ILE A 594 9.08 -27.22 28.35
N LEU A 595 9.20 -27.13 29.67
CA LEU A 595 9.93 -26.08 30.37
C LEU A 595 11.36 -25.85 29.83
N PRO A 596 12.23 -26.87 29.69
CA PRO A 596 13.60 -26.67 29.21
C PRO A 596 13.63 -26.15 27.75
N MET A 597 12.66 -26.53 26.95
CA MET A 597 12.54 -26.11 25.56
C MET A 597 12.22 -24.63 25.46
N GLN A 598 11.20 -24.18 26.17
CA GLN A 598 10.83 -22.77 26.22
C GLN A 598 11.89 -21.90 26.88
N ARG A 599 12.50 -22.38 27.96
CA ARG A 599 13.60 -21.68 28.59
C ARG A 599 14.74 -21.41 27.60
N GLY A 600 15.13 -22.40 26.83
CA GLY A 600 16.14 -22.25 25.81
C GLY A 600 15.77 -21.27 24.71
N ASP A 601 14.50 -21.27 24.30
CA ASP A 601 13.98 -20.31 23.33
C ASP A 601 14.08 -18.87 23.84
N PHE A 602 13.65 -18.65 25.07
CA PHE A 602 13.69 -17.32 25.69
C PHE A 602 15.14 -16.84 25.92
N GLU A 603 16.03 -17.73 26.32
CA GLU A 603 17.47 -17.40 26.44
C GLU A 603 18.04 -16.91 25.10
N ALA A 604 17.73 -17.63 24.02
CA ALA A 604 18.20 -17.27 22.69
C ALA A 604 17.61 -15.91 22.23
N ILE A 605 16.35 -15.65 22.51
CA ILE A 605 15.69 -14.38 22.18
C ILE A 605 16.29 -13.23 23.02
N TYR A 606 16.49 -13.43 24.31
CA TYR A 606 17.10 -12.42 25.17
C TYR A 606 18.51 -12.06 24.69
N ARG A 607 19.30 -13.06 24.32
CA ARG A 607 20.66 -12.84 23.77
C ARG A 607 20.61 -12.08 22.46
N ALA A 608 19.70 -12.46 21.54
CA ALA A 608 19.54 -11.77 20.27
C ALA A 608 19.13 -10.30 20.46
N MET A 609 18.32 -10.00 21.47
CA MET A 609 17.88 -8.63 21.77
C MET A 609 18.89 -7.83 22.60
N GLY A 610 19.93 -8.46 23.14
CA GLY A 610 21.03 -7.76 23.78
C GLY A 610 20.67 -6.87 24.96
N GLY A 611 19.67 -7.25 25.77
CA GLY A 611 19.21 -6.48 26.91
C GLY A 611 18.07 -5.49 26.64
N LEU A 612 17.64 -5.36 25.41
CA LEU A 612 16.45 -4.59 25.05
C LEU A 612 15.18 -5.27 25.60
N PRO A 613 14.12 -4.52 25.87
CA PRO A 613 12.88 -5.08 26.44
C PRO A 613 12.27 -6.17 25.57
N VAL A 614 11.77 -7.22 26.20
CA VAL A 614 11.07 -8.32 25.55
C VAL A 614 9.77 -8.59 26.30
N THR A 615 8.63 -8.36 25.64
CA THR A 615 7.31 -8.69 26.17
C THR A 615 6.91 -10.07 25.70
N ILE A 616 6.69 -10.98 26.63
CA ILE A 616 6.31 -12.37 26.36
C ILE A 616 4.87 -12.58 26.78
N ARG A 617 4.04 -13.01 25.82
CA ARG A 617 2.64 -13.33 26.05
C ARG A 617 2.50 -14.79 26.47
N LEU A 618 1.76 -15.04 27.56
CA LEU A 618 1.39 -16.38 27.98
C LEU A 618 0.54 -17.05 26.90
N LEU A 619 0.42 -18.38 26.94
CA LEU A 619 -0.31 -19.18 25.98
C LEU A 619 -1.71 -18.60 25.70
N ASP A 620 -2.02 -18.36 24.43
CA ASP A 620 -3.26 -17.68 24.03
C ASP A 620 -4.29 -18.58 23.32
N PRO A 621 -3.91 -19.43 22.33
CA PRO A 621 -4.92 -20.14 21.54
C PRO A 621 -5.64 -21.23 22.32
N PRO A 622 -6.86 -21.63 21.87
CA PRO A 622 -7.56 -22.77 22.43
C PRO A 622 -6.74 -24.06 22.27
N LEU A 623 -6.83 -24.95 23.24
CA LEU A 623 -6.05 -26.19 23.26
C LEU A 623 -6.33 -27.12 22.09
N HIS A 624 -7.56 -27.07 21.53
CA HIS A 624 -7.92 -27.91 20.38
C HIS A 624 -7.07 -27.64 19.12
N GLU A 625 -6.48 -26.44 18.98
CA GLU A 625 -5.65 -26.11 17.84
C GLU A 625 -4.37 -26.95 17.74
N PHE A 626 -3.94 -27.55 18.84
CA PHE A 626 -2.77 -28.43 18.89
C PHE A 626 -3.13 -29.90 18.60
N LEU A 627 -4.40 -30.20 18.41
CA LEU A 627 -4.90 -31.57 18.18
C LEU A 627 -5.47 -31.71 16.77
N PRO A 628 -5.33 -32.86 16.13
CA PRO A 628 -5.99 -33.16 14.86
C PRO A 628 -7.50 -33.29 15.03
N HIS A 629 -8.27 -33.04 13.95
CA HIS A 629 -9.74 -33.09 13.97
C HIS A 629 -10.31 -34.26 13.15
N GLU A 630 -9.55 -34.73 12.16
CA GLU A 630 -10.00 -35.83 11.29
C GLU A 630 -9.71 -37.20 11.93
N ASP A 631 -10.63 -38.18 11.78
CA ASP A 631 -10.54 -39.47 12.42
C ASP A 631 -9.24 -40.23 12.07
N ASP A 632 -8.77 -40.15 10.84
CA ASP A 632 -7.54 -40.83 10.41
C ASP A 632 -6.31 -40.26 11.12
N GLU A 633 -6.26 -38.93 11.23
CA GLU A 633 -5.16 -38.22 11.93
C GLU A 633 -5.23 -38.47 13.44
N ILE A 634 -6.42 -38.51 14.02
CA ILE A 634 -6.63 -38.83 15.44
C ILE A 634 -6.15 -40.24 15.74
N LYS A 635 -6.46 -41.22 14.87
CA LYS A 635 -6.02 -42.59 15.02
C LYS A 635 -4.51 -42.74 14.95
N GLU A 636 -3.88 -42.07 14.01
CA GLU A 636 -2.43 -42.03 13.86
C GLU A 636 -1.77 -41.43 15.11
N LEU A 637 -2.29 -40.33 15.60
CA LEU A 637 -1.78 -39.67 16.81
C LEU A 637 -1.99 -40.53 18.05
N ALA A 638 -3.14 -41.20 18.17
CA ALA A 638 -3.44 -42.12 19.28
C ALA A 638 -2.42 -43.28 19.34
N ASP A 639 -2.12 -43.88 18.21
CA ASP A 639 -1.12 -44.94 18.09
C ASP A 639 0.27 -44.42 18.47
N GLU A 640 0.64 -43.23 17.99
CA GLU A 640 1.92 -42.58 18.31
C GLU A 640 2.06 -42.28 19.81
N MET A 641 1.02 -41.84 20.44
CA MET A 641 1.01 -41.49 21.88
C MET A 641 0.74 -42.67 22.81
N GLY A 642 0.41 -43.83 22.29
CA GLY A 642 0.11 -45.00 23.09
C GLY A 642 -1.21 -44.94 23.88
N VAL A 643 -2.17 -44.16 23.40
CA VAL A 643 -3.51 -44.04 23.97
C VAL A 643 -4.55 -44.63 23.02
N SER A 644 -5.75 -44.95 23.53
CA SER A 644 -6.80 -45.46 22.68
C SER A 644 -7.38 -44.34 21.77
N PHE A 645 -7.82 -44.76 20.56
CA PHE A 645 -8.50 -43.83 19.65
C PHE A 645 -9.72 -43.16 20.31
N ASP A 646 -10.53 -43.97 21.02
CA ASP A 646 -11.74 -43.45 21.68
C ASP A 646 -11.42 -42.40 22.74
N LYS A 647 -10.37 -42.63 23.51
CA LYS A 647 -9.92 -41.63 24.51
C LYS A 647 -9.50 -40.33 23.88
N LEU A 648 -8.67 -40.40 22.83
CA LEU A 648 -8.18 -39.19 22.15
C LEU A 648 -9.31 -38.47 21.42
N LYS A 649 -10.16 -39.20 20.71
CA LYS A 649 -11.33 -38.62 20.04
C LYS A 649 -12.28 -37.97 21.02
N GLY A 650 -12.56 -38.62 22.15
CA GLY A 650 -13.39 -38.04 23.21
C GLY A 650 -12.82 -36.73 23.75
N LYS A 651 -11.50 -36.67 23.90
CA LYS A 651 -10.83 -35.42 24.33
C LYS A 651 -10.93 -34.32 23.26
N VAL A 652 -10.70 -34.64 21.99
CA VAL A 652 -10.84 -33.69 20.88
C VAL A 652 -12.27 -33.14 20.83
N GLU A 653 -13.27 -34.03 20.93
CA GLU A 653 -14.68 -33.61 20.93
C GLU A 653 -15.03 -32.75 22.15
N SER A 654 -14.49 -33.09 23.32
CA SER A 654 -14.74 -32.30 24.55
C SER A 654 -14.17 -30.90 24.52
N LEU A 655 -13.12 -30.66 23.72
CA LEU A 655 -12.50 -29.35 23.53
C LEU A 655 -13.11 -28.55 22.39
N HIS A 656 -14.00 -29.17 21.61
CA HIS A 656 -14.69 -28.49 20.52
C HIS A 656 -15.64 -27.42 21.07
N GLU A 657 -15.50 -26.22 20.52
CA GLU A 657 -16.37 -25.10 20.84
C GLU A 657 -16.94 -24.52 19.54
N PHE A 658 -18.18 -24.05 19.56
CA PHE A 658 -18.82 -23.42 18.39
C PHE A 658 -18.15 -22.10 18.01
N ASN A 659 -17.68 -21.33 19.01
CA ASN A 659 -16.98 -20.08 18.84
C ASN A 659 -15.66 -20.10 19.62
N PRO A 660 -14.62 -20.81 19.14
CA PRO A 660 -13.37 -20.95 19.89
C PRO A 660 -12.69 -19.62 20.25
N MET A 661 -12.84 -18.61 19.40
CA MET A 661 -12.27 -17.29 19.64
C MET A 661 -12.89 -16.56 20.83
N LEU A 662 -14.11 -16.92 21.21
CA LEU A 662 -14.84 -16.40 22.38
C LEU A 662 -14.87 -17.42 23.54
N GLY A 663 -14.22 -18.55 23.38
CA GLY A 663 -14.25 -19.68 24.31
C GLY A 663 -13.09 -19.74 25.28
N THR A 664 -12.64 -20.97 25.50
CA THR A 664 -11.58 -21.30 26.48
C THR A 664 -10.22 -21.11 25.86
N ARG A 665 -9.70 -19.91 25.99
CA ARG A 665 -8.36 -19.52 25.54
C ARG A 665 -7.81 -18.40 26.41
N GLY A 666 -6.54 -18.02 26.18
CA GLY A 666 -5.89 -16.90 26.84
C GLY A 666 -5.85 -17.09 28.37
N CYS A 667 -6.14 -16.05 29.13
CA CYS A 667 -6.12 -16.09 30.58
C CYS A 667 -7.10 -17.10 31.18
N ARG A 668 -8.15 -17.47 30.44
CA ARG A 668 -9.12 -18.49 30.89
C ARG A 668 -8.45 -19.85 31.05
N LEU A 669 -7.47 -20.18 30.20
CA LEU A 669 -6.64 -21.38 30.36
C LEU A 669 -5.81 -21.33 31.65
N ASP A 670 -5.26 -20.15 31.96
CA ASP A 670 -4.44 -19.96 33.14
C ASP A 670 -5.28 -20.01 34.45
N VAL A 671 -6.56 -19.64 34.35
CA VAL A 671 -7.49 -19.77 35.47
C VAL A 671 -7.89 -21.23 35.67
N LEU A 672 -8.17 -21.95 34.59
CA LEU A 672 -8.54 -23.37 34.66
C LEU A 672 -7.36 -24.27 35.00
N TYR A 673 -6.17 -23.94 34.48
CA TYR A 673 -4.95 -24.72 34.63
C TYR A 673 -3.78 -23.79 35.03
N PRO A 674 -3.75 -23.32 36.32
CA PRO A 674 -2.74 -22.37 36.77
C PRO A 674 -1.29 -22.85 36.58
N GLU A 675 -1.08 -24.16 36.57
CA GLU A 675 0.22 -24.77 36.36
C GLU A 675 0.85 -24.42 34.99
N ILE A 676 0.05 -24.07 33.98
CA ILE A 676 0.55 -23.60 32.69
C ILE A 676 1.24 -22.24 32.86
N ALA A 677 0.57 -21.30 33.53
CA ALA A 677 1.14 -19.98 33.84
C ALA A 677 2.39 -20.09 34.72
N GLU A 678 2.37 -21.00 35.71
CA GLU A 678 3.51 -21.26 36.57
C GLU A 678 4.72 -21.75 35.79
N MET A 679 4.52 -22.72 34.89
CA MET A 679 5.59 -23.26 34.04
C MET A 679 6.16 -22.19 33.10
N GLN A 680 5.30 -21.44 32.43
CA GLN A 680 5.75 -20.39 31.52
C GLN A 680 6.49 -19.27 32.23
N THR A 681 6.05 -18.87 33.41
CA THR A 681 6.76 -17.92 34.27
C THR A 681 8.14 -18.43 34.65
N GLU A 682 8.25 -19.69 35.03
CA GLU A 682 9.53 -20.33 35.34
C GLU A 682 10.48 -20.31 34.12
N ALA A 683 9.99 -20.65 32.95
CA ALA A 683 10.77 -20.60 31.70
C ALA A 683 11.25 -19.17 31.41
N ILE A 684 10.38 -18.20 31.51
CA ILE A 684 10.69 -16.78 31.22
C ILE A 684 11.74 -16.22 32.18
N VAL A 685 11.48 -16.37 33.47
CA VAL A 685 12.33 -15.79 34.52
C VAL A 685 13.66 -16.51 34.64
N SER A 686 13.65 -17.84 34.59
CA SER A 686 14.91 -18.60 34.65
C SER A 686 15.79 -18.36 33.43
N ALA A 687 15.21 -18.18 32.25
CA ALA A 687 15.94 -17.77 31.07
C ALA A 687 16.62 -16.41 31.24
N ALA A 688 15.90 -15.44 31.78
CA ALA A 688 16.44 -14.11 32.07
C ALA A 688 17.57 -14.15 33.11
N ILE A 689 17.41 -14.97 34.15
CA ILE A 689 18.45 -15.18 35.18
C ILE A 689 19.71 -15.81 34.55
N ASN A 690 19.56 -16.85 33.75
CA ASN A 690 20.68 -17.51 33.09
C ASN A 690 21.44 -16.57 32.17
N VAL A 691 20.76 -15.80 31.35
CA VAL A 691 21.39 -14.83 30.43
C VAL A 691 22.07 -13.70 31.23
N TRP A 692 21.49 -13.25 32.33
CA TRP A 692 22.12 -12.26 33.19
C TRP A 692 23.42 -12.80 33.78
N LYS A 693 23.42 -14.02 34.32
CA LYS A 693 24.61 -14.64 34.93
C LYS A 693 25.67 -14.99 33.91
N GLU A 694 25.27 -15.49 32.74
CA GLU A 694 26.22 -15.98 31.71
C GLU A 694 26.79 -14.85 30.87
N ASP A 695 25.96 -13.90 30.44
CA ASP A 695 26.31 -12.86 29.48
C ASP A 695 26.35 -11.42 30.06
N GLY A 696 25.99 -11.26 31.31
CA GLY A 696 25.96 -9.94 31.96
C GLY A 696 24.86 -9.00 31.46
N LEU A 697 23.88 -9.51 30.73
CA LEU A 697 22.75 -8.73 30.25
C LEU A 697 21.69 -8.54 31.31
N HIS A 698 21.39 -7.29 31.70
CA HIS A 698 20.41 -6.95 32.70
C HIS A 698 19.02 -6.94 32.11
N ILE A 699 18.31 -8.05 32.21
CA ILE A 699 16.99 -8.24 31.63
C ILE A 699 15.91 -7.93 32.65
N THR A 700 14.90 -7.15 32.21
CA THR A 700 13.65 -6.96 32.96
C THR A 700 12.54 -7.68 32.19
N PRO A 701 12.17 -8.90 32.61
CA PRO A 701 11.10 -9.63 31.91
C PRO A 701 9.78 -8.86 31.96
N GLU A 702 9.10 -8.80 30.80
CA GLU A 702 7.76 -8.25 30.69
C GLU A 702 6.79 -9.39 30.35
N ILE A 703 5.95 -9.76 31.30
CA ILE A 703 5.03 -10.90 31.16
C ILE A 703 3.63 -10.38 30.92
N MET A 704 3.03 -10.77 29.80
CA MET A 704 1.75 -10.29 29.32
C MET A 704 0.67 -11.36 29.41
N VAL A 705 -0.41 -11.06 30.12
CA VAL A 705 -1.57 -11.94 30.27
C VAL A 705 -2.58 -11.62 29.17
N PRO A 706 -2.90 -12.57 28.27
CA PRO A 706 -3.83 -12.34 27.16
C PRO A 706 -5.30 -12.44 27.57
N LEU A 707 -6.16 -11.79 26.79
CA LEU A 707 -7.65 -11.93 26.81
C LEU A 707 -8.32 -11.58 28.15
N VAL A 708 -7.74 -10.69 28.92
CA VAL A 708 -8.35 -10.23 30.18
C VAL A 708 -9.61 -9.40 29.88
N SER A 709 -10.71 -9.73 30.55
CA SER A 709 -11.97 -8.99 30.49
C SER A 709 -12.38 -8.43 31.87
N GLU A 710 -12.00 -9.11 32.91
CA GLU A 710 -12.29 -8.77 34.27
C GLU A 710 -10.98 -8.65 35.08
N VAL A 711 -10.82 -7.59 35.86
CA VAL A 711 -9.60 -7.36 36.61
C VAL A 711 -9.24 -8.54 37.53
N ASN A 712 -10.22 -9.24 38.05
CA ASN A 712 -9.97 -10.41 38.91
C ASN A 712 -9.31 -11.56 38.16
N GLU A 713 -9.53 -11.71 36.85
CA GLU A 713 -8.78 -12.68 36.03
C GLU A 713 -7.28 -12.34 36.07
N LEU A 714 -6.94 -11.10 35.84
CA LEU A 714 -5.55 -10.64 35.88
C LEU A 714 -4.96 -10.80 37.28
N ARG A 715 -5.72 -10.43 38.30
CA ARG A 715 -5.28 -10.57 39.71
C ARG A 715 -4.96 -12.03 40.04
N PHE A 716 -5.80 -12.96 39.64
CA PHE A 716 -5.59 -14.39 39.82
C PHE A 716 -4.32 -14.88 39.14
N VAL A 717 -4.16 -14.59 37.85
CA VAL A 717 -3.01 -15.04 37.09
C VAL A 717 -1.71 -14.36 37.54
N LYS A 718 -1.78 -13.07 37.83
CA LYS A 718 -0.65 -12.29 38.41
C LYS A 718 -0.14 -12.88 39.70
N LYS A 719 -1.02 -13.35 40.55
CA LYS A 719 -0.64 -14.00 41.83
C LYS A 719 0.20 -15.25 41.58
N VAL A 720 -0.17 -16.06 40.58
CA VAL A 720 0.58 -17.26 40.17
C VAL A 720 1.95 -16.87 39.63
N ILE A 721 1.99 -15.90 38.71
CA ILE A 721 3.21 -15.38 38.10
C ILE A 721 4.15 -14.84 39.19
N LYS A 722 3.65 -14.02 40.08
CA LYS A 722 4.42 -13.32 41.08
C LYS A 722 5.06 -14.31 42.07
N ALA A 723 4.30 -15.30 42.52
CA ALA A 723 4.79 -16.34 43.44
C ALA A 723 6.00 -17.07 42.82
N LYS A 724 5.92 -17.47 41.59
CA LYS A 724 7.02 -18.20 40.91
C LYS A 724 8.20 -17.28 40.56
N ALA A 725 7.94 -16.09 40.09
CA ALA A 725 8.98 -15.13 39.71
C ALA A 725 9.79 -14.68 40.93
N ASP A 726 9.11 -14.28 42.00
CA ASP A 726 9.75 -13.84 43.25
C ASP A 726 10.61 -14.95 43.87
N GLU A 727 10.13 -16.18 43.84
CA GLU A 727 10.87 -17.35 44.34
C GLU A 727 12.18 -17.53 43.57
N LEU A 728 12.12 -17.53 42.24
CA LEU A 728 13.28 -17.74 41.40
C LEU A 728 14.31 -16.61 41.46
N ILE A 729 13.85 -15.36 41.55
CA ILE A 729 14.72 -14.20 41.68
C ILE A 729 15.44 -14.22 43.01
N GLU A 730 14.73 -14.51 44.10
CA GLU A 730 15.32 -14.64 45.41
C GLU A 730 16.40 -15.72 45.47
N GLN A 731 16.09 -16.89 44.91
CA GLN A 731 17.06 -17.99 44.81
C GLN A 731 18.28 -17.64 43.98
N SER A 732 18.14 -16.77 42.99
CA SER A 732 19.24 -16.37 42.09
C SER A 732 20.23 -15.40 42.77
N GLY A 733 19.83 -14.70 43.81
CA GLY A 733 20.61 -13.64 44.46
C GLY A 733 20.76 -12.37 43.63
N LEU A 734 20.07 -12.26 42.49
CA LEU A 734 20.08 -11.09 41.64
C LEU A 734 19.04 -10.06 42.07
N LYS A 735 19.32 -8.79 41.78
CA LYS A 735 18.36 -7.69 41.94
C LYS A 735 17.59 -7.47 40.62
N MET A 736 16.90 -8.51 40.18
CA MET A 736 16.12 -8.47 38.93
C MET A 736 14.74 -7.92 39.19
N LYS A 737 14.31 -7.04 38.29
CA LYS A 737 12.94 -6.54 38.23
C LYS A 737 12.21 -7.24 37.10
N TYR A 738 10.89 -7.33 37.20
CA TYR A 738 10.02 -7.81 36.15
C TYR A 738 8.71 -7.03 36.18
N MET A 739 7.99 -7.06 35.06
CA MET A 739 6.69 -6.40 34.94
C MET A 739 5.63 -7.42 34.55
N VAL A 740 4.45 -7.27 35.11
CA VAL A 740 3.27 -8.03 34.70
C VAL A 740 2.23 -7.05 34.17
N GLY A 741 1.83 -7.24 32.95
CA GLY A 741 0.81 -6.43 32.29
C GLY A 741 -0.17 -7.27 31.52
N THR A 742 -1.01 -6.64 30.75
CA THR A 742 -2.06 -7.32 30.00
C THR A 742 -2.19 -6.80 28.58
N MET A 743 -2.71 -7.66 27.73
CA MET A 743 -3.20 -7.26 26.42
C MET A 743 -4.62 -6.72 26.58
N ILE A 744 -4.85 -5.48 26.13
CA ILE A 744 -6.20 -4.92 26.04
C ILE A 744 -6.73 -5.29 24.66
N GLU A 745 -7.58 -6.28 24.63
CA GLU A 745 -8.09 -6.86 23.38
C GLU A 745 -9.57 -7.22 23.42
N THR A 746 -10.21 -7.01 24.56
CA THR A 746 -11.67 -7.11 24.68
C THR A 746 -12.26 -5.71 24.90
N PRO A 747 -13.42 -5.40 24.33
CA PRO A 747 -14.09 -4.13 24.57
C PRO A 747 -14.35 -3.88 26.07
N ARG A 748 -14.67 -4.91 26.83
CA ARG A 748 -14.89 -4.77 28.27
C ARG A 748 -13.63 -4.34 29.01
N ALA A 749 -12.48 -4.93 28.69
CA ALA A 749 -11.20 -4.53 29.29
C ALA A 749 -10.87 -3.06 28.94
N ALA A 750 -11.13 -2.63 27.73
CA ALA A 750 -10.93 -1.24 27.33
C ALA A 750 -11.81 -0.27 28.13
N VAL A 751 -13.08 -0.60 28.31
CA VAL A 751 -14.04 0.22 29.06
C VAL A 751 -13.72 0.24 30.57
N THR A 752 -13.16 -0.84 31.08
CA THR A 752 -12.79 -0.97 32.50
C THR A 752 -11.28 -0.82 32.74
N ALA A 753 -10.58 -0.16 31.86
CA ALA A 753 -9.12 -0.07 31.87
C ALA A 753 -8.56 0.55 33.15
N GLY A 754 -9.27 1.48 33.76
CA GLY A 754 -8.89 2.05 35.06
C GLY A 754 -8.79 1.00 36.17
N ASP A 755 -9.70 0.05 36.20
CA ASP A 755 -9.66 -1.06 37.17
C ASP A 755 -8.54 -2.04 36.81
N VAL A 756 -8.39 -2.36 35.54
CA VAL A 756 -7.33 -3.27 35.05
C VAL A 756 -5.94 -2.69 35.38
N ALA A 757 -5.76 -1.39 35.27
CA ALA A 757 -4.50 -0.71 35.56
C ALA A 757 -4.08 -0.77 37.05
N LYS A 758 -5.00 -1.11 37.95
CA LYS A 758 -4.64 -1.37 39.33
C LYS A 758 -3.69 -2.55 39.47
N GLU A 759 -3.81 -3.51 38.59
CA GLU A 759 -3.00 -4.74 38.56
C GLU A 759 -1.98 -4.76 37.46
N ALA A 760 -2.28 -4.16 36.31
CA ALA A 760 -1.39 -4.15 35.15
C ALA A 760 -0.38 -3.01 35.21
N GLU A 761 0.88 -3.33 35.04
CA GLU A 761 1.98 -2.37 34.97
C GLU A 761 2.19 -1.84 33.54
N PHE A 762 1.66 -2.52 32.55
CA PHE A 762 1.61 -2.08 31.16
C PHE A 762 0.35 -2.59 30.46
N PHE A 763 -0.05 -1.86 29.42
CA PHE A 763 -1.06 -2.29 28.45
C PHE A 763 -0.42 -2.48 27.09
N SER A 764 -0.80 -3.55 26.39
CA SER A 764 -0.53 -3.74 24.98
C SER A 764 -1.88 -3.94 24.27
N PHE A 765 -2.21 -3.06 23.33
CA PHE A 765 -3.49 -3.17 22.62
C PHE A 765 -3.39 -4.26 21.56
N GLY A 766 -4.14 -5.35 21.75
CA GLY A 766 -4.27 -6.44 20.77
C GLY A 766 -5.38 -6.10 19.79
N THR A 767 -5.08 -5.28 18.80
CA THR A 767 -6.07 -4.68 17.93
C THR A 767 -6.75 -5.66 16.98
N ASN A 768 -6.19 -6.83 16.73
CA ASN A 768 -6.85 -7.87 15.94
C ASN A 768 -8.14 -8.34 16.65
N ASP A 769 -8.02 -8.80 17.89
CA ASP A 769 -9.16 -9.25 18.68
C ASP A 769 -10.08 -8.10 19.09
N LEU A 770 -9.51 -6.95 19.43
CA LEU A 770 -10.31 -5.77 19.76
C LEU A 770 -11.19 -5.32 18.58
N THR A 771 -10.67 -5.34 17.40
CA THR A 771 -11.41 -5.05 16.16
C THR A 771 -12.50 -6.10 15.91
N GLN A 772 -12.13 -7.38 16.02
CA GLN A 772 -13.06 -8.51 15.86
C GLN A 772 -14.28 -8.39 16.78
N MET A 773 -14.03 -8.13 18.04
CA MET A 773 -15.10 -8.05 19.04
C MET A 773 -15.90 -6.75 18.97
N THR A 774 -15.27 -5.65 18.59
CA THR A 774 -15.94 -4.35 18.46
C THR A 774 -16.87 -4.32 17.26
N TYR A 775 -16.45 -4.86 16.11
CA TYR A 775 -17.30 -4.99 14.94
C TYR A 775 -18.27 -6.17 15.01
N GLY A 776 -17.93 -7.20 15.80
CA GLY A 776 -18.64 -8.49 15.72
C GLY A 776 -18.33 -9.23 14.43
N PHE A 777 -17.15 -9.04 13.84
CA PHE A 777 -16.69 -9.73 12.64
C PHE A 777 -15.75 -10.86 13.01
N SER A 778 -15.94 -12.02 12.40
CA SER A 778 -14.92 -13.07 12.43
C SER A 778 -13.81 -12.71 11.46
N ARG A 779 -12.58 -12.51 11.96
CA ARG A 779 -11.42 -12.18 11.16
C ARG A 779 -11.20 -13.17 10.00
N ASP A 780 -11.41 -14.44 10.27
CA ASP A 780 -11.15 -15.51 9.32
C ASP A 780 -12.25 -15.66 8.26
N ASP A 781 -13.48 -15.24 8.56
CA ASP A 781 -14.66 -15.46 7.72
C ASP A 781 -15.18 -14.22 7.00
N VAL A 782 -14.71 -13.02 7.40
CA VAL A 782 -15.32 -11.76 6.97
C VAL A 782 -15.00 -11.35 5.53
N GLY A 783 -14.05 -12.01 4.87
CA GLY A 783 -13.56 -11.60 3.55
C GLY A 783 -14.65 -11.33 2.52
N ARG A 784 -15.65 -12.20 2.40
CA ARG A 784 -16.77 -12.02 1.46
C ARG A 784 -17.63 -10.81 1.81
N ILE A 785 -17.86 -10.59 3.09
CA ILE A 785 -18.64 -9.44 3.58
C ILE A 785 -17.89 -8.15 3.24
N LEU A 786 -16.59 -8.11 3.48
CA LEU A 786 -15.76 -6.93 3.22
C LEU A 786 -15.76 -6.54 1.75
N GLU A 787 -15.63 -7.49 0.83
CA GLU A 787 -15.68 -7.21 -0.61
C GLU A 787 -16.99 -6.51 -0.99
N THR A 788 -18.12 -7.05 -0.52
CA THR A 788 -19.45 -6.47 -0.77
C THR A 788 -19.58 -5.08 -0.13
N TYR A 789 -19.06 -4.91 1.07
CA TYR A 789 -19.09 -3.64 1.79
C TYR A 789 -18.26 -2.56 1.08
N PHE A 790 -17.12 -2.93 0.49
CA PHE A 790 -16.33 -2.01 -0.31
C PHE A 790 -17.06 -1.62 -1.59
N ASP A 791 -17.66 -2.57 -2.29
CA ASP A 791 -18.41 -2.32 -3.51
C ASP A 791 -19.63 -1.43 -3.28
N LYS A 792 -20.29 -1.61 -2.14
CA LYS A 792 -21.46 -0.82 -1.72
C LYS A 792 -21.09 0.46 -0.95
N LYS A 793 -19.80 0.73 -0.80
CA LYS A 793 -19.27 1.93 -0.11
C LYS A 793 -19.70 2.04 1.37
N ILE A 794 -19.92 0.90 2.02
CA ILE A 794 -20.24 0.84 3.44
C ILE A 794 -18.95 1.01 4.27
N LEU A 795 -17.85 0.39 3.84
CA LEU A 795 -16.52 0.56 4.40
C LEU A 795 -15.54 1.00 3.31
N GLU A 796 -14.62 1.88 3.67
CA GLU A 796 -13.58 2.36 2.75
C GLU A 796 -12.32 1.49 2.78
N SER A 797 -12.04 0.84 3.91
CA SER A 797 -10.85 0.01 4.11
C SER A 797 -11.14 -1.17 5.02
N ASP A 798 -10.26 -2.18 4.94
CA ASP A 798 -10.30 -3.34 5.82
C ASP A 798 -9.92 -2.93 7.26
N PRO A 799 -10.82 -3.05 8.23
CA PRO A 799 -10.54 -2.65 9.61
C PRO A 799 -9.48 -3.52 10.30
N PHE A 800 -9.16 -4.69 9.75
CA PHE A 800 -8.08 -5.55 10.26
C PHE A 800 -6.71 -5.14 9.73
N ALA A 801 -6.65 -4.49 8.57
CA ALA A 801 -5.41 -3.96 8.01
C ALA A 801 -5.12 -2.54 8.46
N ARG A 802 -6.15 -1.72 8.55
CA ARG A 802 -6.08 -0.30 8.94
C ARG A 802 -6.98 -0.07 10.14
N LEU A 803 -6.43 0.51 11.19
CA LEU A 803 -7.17 0.72 12.44
C LEU A 803 -8.42 1.57 12.24
N ASP A 804 -9.55 1.05 12.70
CA ASP A 804 -10.80 1.80 12.80
C ASP A 804 -10.69 2.85 13.92
N GLN A 805 -10.45 4.09 13.54
CA GLN A 805 -10.25 5.17 14.49
C GLN A 805 -11.57 5.67 15.13
N ASN A 806 -12.71 5.40 14.50
CA ASN A 806 -14.01 5.86 14.95
C ASN A 806 -14.65 4.96 16.02
N GLY A 807 -14.42 3.67 15.96
CA GLY A 807 -14.94 2.70 16.94
C GLY A 807 -13.84 2.18 17.85
N VAL A 808 -12.97 1.33 17.31
CA VAL A 808 -11.84 0.74 18.05
C VAL A 808 -10.93 1.83 18.62
N GLY A 809 -10.64 2.86 17.83
CA GLY A 809 -9.81 3.98 18.26
C GLY A 809 -10.39 4.73 19.47
N ARG A 810 -11.71 4.86 19.57
CA ARG A 810 -12.36 5.46 20.74
C ARG A 810 -12.15 4.62 22.01
N LEU A 811 -12.22 3.30 21.86
CA LEU A 811 -11.94 2.40 22.98
C LEU A 811 -10.48 2.52 23.42
N ILE A 812 -9.55 2.62 22.48
CA ILE A 812 -8.13 2.82 22.79
C ILE A 812 -7.91 4.15 23.52
N ARG A 813 -8.46 5.25 23.02
CA ARG A 813 -8.35 6.57 23.68
C ARG A 813 -8.90 6.53 25.09
N PHE A 814 -10.04 5.92 25.28
CA PHE A 814 -10.67 5.77 26.58
C PHE A 814 -9.80 4.94 27.53
N ALA A 815 -9.29 3.81 27.05
CA ALA A 815 -8.44 2.94 27.85
C ALA A 815 -7.11 3.61 28.22
N VAL A 816 -6.51 4.39 27.33
CA VAL A 816 -5.29 5.17 27.60
C VAL A 816 -5.56 6.20 28.72
N ALA A 817 -6.64 6.97 28.60
CA ALA A 817 -7.00 7.98 29.60
C ALA A 817 -7.27 7.37 30.98
N GLU A 818 -8.08 6.31 31.03
CA GLU A 818 -8.42 5.63 32.26
C GLU A 818 -7.23 4.90 32.89
N GLY A 819 -6.39 4.28 32.08
CA GLY A 819 -5.17 3.61 32.53
C GLY A 819 -4.19 4.59 33.16
N LYS A 820 -3.96 5.73 32.52
CA LYS A 820 -3.07 6.79 33.04
C LYS A 820 -3.62 7.46 34.30
N ARG A 821 -4.93 7.56 34.43
CA ARG A 821 -5.56 8.11 35.65
C ARG A 821 -5.28 7.23 36.86
N THR A 822 -5.35 5.92 36.71
CA THR A 822 -5.04 4.96 37.77
C THR A 822 -3.54 4.80 37.98
N ARG A 823 -2.77 4.72 36.90
CA ARG A 823 -1.31 4.51 36.93
C ARG A 823 -0.65 5.47 35.95
N PRO A 824 -0.23 6.68 36.37
CA PRO A 824 0.31 7.72 35.52
C PRO A 824 1.53 7.31 34.70
N ASP A 825 2.32 6.37 35.20
CA ASP A 825 3.54 5.85 34.55
C ASP A 825 3.32 4.54 33.79
N ILE A 826 2.06 4.17 33.55
CA ILE A 826 1.75 2.94 32.81
C ILE A 826 2.37 2.96 31.42
N LYS A 827 3.03 1.86 31.07
CA LYS A 827 3.61 1.68 29.74
C LYS A 827 2.52 1.24 28.78
N LEU A 828 2.45 1.89 27.63
CA LEU A 828 1.39 1.69 26.66
C LEU A 828 1.98 1.35 25.27
N GLY A 829 1.50 0.27 24.69
CA GLY A 829 1.92 -0.14 23.34
C GLY A 829 0.80 -0.79 22.55
N ILE A 830 1.07 -1.08 21.30
CA ILE A 830 0.18 -1.78 20.40
C ILE A 830 0.95 -2.89 19.71
N CYS A 831 0.35 -4.06 19.53
CA CYS A 831 1.02 -5.23 18.95
C CYS A 831 0.19 -5.97 17.88
N GLY A 832 -0.97 -5.46 17.49
CA GLY A 832 -1.74 -6.02 16.39
C GLY A 832 -1.12 -5.75 15.02
N GLU A 833 -1.73 -6.23 13.97
CA GLU A 833 -1.30 -6.01 12.57
C GLU A 833 -1.21 -4.53 12.21
N HIS A 834 -1.91 -3.68 12.93
CA HIS A 834 -1.94 -2.24 12.71
C HIS A 834 -0.62 -1.52 13.03
N GLY A 835 0.28 -2.13 13.79
CA GLY A 835 1.56 -1.51 14.18
C GLY A 835 2.49 -1.13 13.03
N GLY A 836 2.27 -1.68 11.85
CA GLY A 836 3.02 -1.36 10.64
C GLY A 836 2.25 -0.51 9.62
N ASP A 837 1.02 -0.13 9.92
CA ASP A 837 0.19 0.71 9.05
C ASP A 837 0.41 2.20 9.35
N LEU A 838 0.63 3.00 8.30
CA LEU A 838 0.97 4.42 8.40
C LEU A 838 -0.05 5.22 9.23
N SER A 839 -1.33 5.12 8.89
CA SER A 839 -2.38 5.88 9.58
C SER A 839 -2.58 5.42 11.02
N SER A 840 -2.39 4.13 11.26
CA SER A 840 -2.48 3.53 12.60
C SER A 840 -1.32 3.97 13.49
N VAL A 841 -0.10 4.03 12.94
CA VAL A 841 1.08 4.54 13.65
C VAL A 841 0.90 6.01 14.03
N GLU A 842 0.38 6.83 13.11
CA GLU A 842 0.06 8.24 13.38
C GLU A 842 -0.97 8.37 14.51
N PHE A 843 -2.01 7.55 14.48
CA PHE A 843 -3.00 7.47 15.56
C PHE A 843 -2.33 7.14 16.91
N CYS A 844 -1.46 6.14 16.94
CA CYS A 844 -0.74 5.74 18.15
C CYS A 844 0.14 6.85 18.71
N HIS A 845 0.82 7.60 17.81
CA HIS A 845 1.58 8.78 18.20
C HIS A 845 0.67 9.84 18.84
N ASN A 846 -0.45 10.15 18.21
CA ASN A 846 -1.37 11.20 18.66
C ASN A 846 -2.08 10.85 19.99
N VAL A 847 -2.36 9.59 20.22
CA VAL A 847 -2.99 9.09 21.47
C VAL A 847 -1.99 9.05 22.63
N GLY A 848 -0.70 9.09 22.33
CA GLY A 848 0.34 9.11 23.35
C GLY A 848 0.80 7.73 23.81
N LEU A 849 0.79 6.73 22.94
CA LEU A 849 1.40 5.45 23.22
C LEU A 849 2.93 5.58 23.32
N ASN A 850 3.56 4.71 24.07
CA ASN A 850 5.01 4.67 24.22
C ASN A 850 5.68 3.98 23.03
N TYR A 851 5.07 2.92 22.48
CA TYR A 851 5.61 2.19 21.37
C TYR A 851 4.53 1.57 20.47
N VAL A 852 4.93 1.29 19.24
CA VAL A 852 4.23 0.36 18.33
C VAL A 852 5.09 -0.87 18.16
N SER A 853 4.46 -2.04 17.95
CA SER A 853 5.14 -3.30 17.69
C SER A 853 4.62 -3.91 16.39
N CYS A 854 5.51 -4.31 15.51
CA CYS A 854 5.18 -4.81 14.18
C CYS A 854 6.13 -5.93 13.76
N SER A 855 5.83 -6.60 12.66
CA SER A 855 6.73 -7.62 12.11
C SER A 855 8.11 -7.04 11.78
N PRO A 856 9.19 -7.85 11.77
CA PRO A 856 10.56 -7.35 11.61
C PRO A 856 10.78 -6.47 10.38
N PHE A 857 10.23 -6.84 9.22
CA PHE A 857 10.38 -6.09 7.98
C PHE A 857 9.57 -4.80 7.94
N ARG A 858 8.61 -4.63 8.86
CA ARG A 858 7.84 -3.40 9.02
C ARG A 858 8.50 -2.38 9.95
N VAL A 859 9.53 -2.76 10.66
CA VAL A 859 10.21 -1.88 11.62
C VAL A 859 10.71 -0.58 10.98
N PRO A 860 11.42 -0.58 9.84
CA PRO A 860 11.84 0.69 9.21
C PRO A 860 10.63 1.55 8.79
N ILE A 861 9.57 0.92 8.30
CA ILE A 861 8.33 1.61 7.89
C ILE A 861 7.69 2.31 9.09
N ALA A 862 7.57 1.61 10.20
CA ALA A 862 7.02 2.17 11.44
C ALA A 862 7.88 3.30 12.01
N ARG A 863 9.20 3.18 11.95
CA ARG A 863 10.13 4.24 12.37
C ARG A 863 9.93 5.52 11.55
N LEU A 864 9.82 5.37 10.24
CA LEU A 864 9.56 6.50 9.34
C LEU A 864 8.16 7.09 9.58
N ALA A 865 7.14 6.25 9.71
CA ALA A 865 5.78 6.68 10.00
C ALA A 865 5.69 7.48 11.31
N ALA A 866 6.37 7.03 12.34
CA ALA A 866 6.45 7.72 13.63
C ALA A 866 7.12 9.10 13.50
N ALA A 867 8.19 9.19 12.71
CA ALA A 867 8.86 10.46 12.43
C ALA A 867 7.96 11.42 11.64
N GLN A 868 7.26 10.92 10.64
CA GLN A 868 6.31 11.71 9.84
C GLN A 868 5.15 12.23 10.71
N ALA A 869 4.63 11.42 11.61
CA ALA A 869 3.60 11.84 12.56
C ALA A 869 4.10 12.99 13.45
N ARG A 870 5.35 12.91 13.92
CA ARG A 870 5.95 13.95 14.74
C ARG A 870 6.16 15.25 13.96
N VAL A 871 6.61 15.16 12.71
CA VAL A 871 6.78 16.34 11.83
C VAL A 871 5.45 17.06 11.61
N LYS A 872 4.37 16.31 11.37
CA LYS A 872 3.02 16.87 11.23
C LYS A 872 2.54 17.56 12.51
N GLU A 873 2.76 16.94 13.66
CA GLU A 873 2.43 17.52 14.98
C GLU A 873 3.13 18.85 15.20
N LEU A 874 4.41 18.96 14.79
CA LEU A 874 5.21 20.16 14.95
C LEU A 874 4.93 21.23 13.87
N GLY A 875 4.13 20.92 12.86
CA GLY A 875 3.85 21.83 11.75
C GLY A 875 5.06 22.11 10.85
N LEU A 876 6.02 21.19 10.76
CA LEU A 876 7.26 21.32 10.01
C LEU A 876 7.24 20.56 8.66
N ALA A 877 6.10 20.07 8.26
CA ALA A 877 5.93 19.31 7.02
C ALA A 877 6.13 20.17 5.76
#